data_3ef99ff67ff23e8ada670428784f65d6
#
_entry.id   3ef99ff67ff23e8ada670428784f65d6
#
_cell.length_a   1.000
_cell.length_b   1.000
_cell.length_c   1.000
_cell.angle_alpha   90.00
_cell.angle_beta   90.00
_cell.angle_gamma   90.00
#
_symmetry.space_group_name_H-M   'P 1'
#
loop_
_entity.id
_entity.type
_entity.pdbx_description
1 polymer ?
#
loop_
_entity_poly.entity_id
_entity_poly.type
_entity_poly.pdbx_seq_one_letter_code
_entity_poly.pdbx_strand_id
1 'polypeptide(L)'
;MKKMVAHVNQIFLRYFTLTFLAGLASVFSVNAQCSISVKGAAGPLPNASIIVEGKPAGATDLDGLWSRRIVQTASRLQKIEVRALGFEPWEGMLSCAAEEKHSIQLQESTFALGGATVIGSLSAMKLKESPIRTQVLAGRALRDIPADDATEALDFSNGLRETIACGVCGTNDIHINGLEGVYTLILLDGVPLLGGLASAYALDGIPLSMIQQVEVIQGPASARFGSQAVGGVINVVLAPLRSGTSSGSVGLDSHQRMMLSAAAGWGAEDAPWQIGVDAHRMVNRLDNNQDGMTDAPTIERVVGTLRHQRSTEKRHWRTTLRGYAEKRFGGALDFEEADRGGENRYGERIDLLRSEWLLGGSPRAGTGMTYQGGFSFHDQRSTYGSTVFNAREITANAEAFHSGWSWKENRRITGGLSLMWDNYRDETLAESDMNVLVPAVYVEHTGASSTSESGRKTFSWIHGLRIEKPSNADVVIAPRINFKWSPSHTVDVRLNAGRGYRRVHLFTEEHAALDGSRAVLQPDEGLRPESSWNANLSASWSTGDDTYAATVSGHIFSTLFTDRIYADYDSLPNAIVYRNIDGVGWNRGIGADALLTGASGWSCTLGATMLRSQLLEESDLPWSTASWEEAEDIEFAPNFTANFGGGYRWGNIGVNFSGQHVGVMRLPFYSATEPENSEPFQLMHCSVFRSWSPRNGRFSKTTNTLTIGLKNLTNAIQSRPIIAPEAPFSEDFDASRIYAPVEQRRLFVKWAWSM
;
A
#
# COMPACT_ATOMS: atom_id res chain seq x y z
N MET A 1 -24.86 -26.01 38.37
CA MET A 1 -24.23 -25.17 37.35
C MET A 1 -25.13 -24.08 36.75
N LYS A 2 -26.40 -24.34 36.38
CA LYS A 2 -27.32 -23.33 35.82
C LYS A 2 -27.75 -22.19 36.78
N LYS A 3 -27.72 -22.40 38.12
CA LYS A 3 -28.08 -21.36 39.09
C LYS A 3 -26.92 -20.42 39.46
N MET A 4 -25.70 -20.80 39.24
CA MET A 4 -24.50 -19.98 39.51
C MET A 4 -24.20 -18.96 38.41
N VAL A 5 -24.52 -19.30 37.17
CA VAL A 5 -24.36 -18.40 36.00
C VAL A 5 -25.39 -17.27 36.01
N ALA A 6 -26.60 -17.52 36.50
CA ALA A 6 -27.63 -16.49 36.61
C ALA A 6 -27.33 -15.44 37.72
N HIS A 7 -26.60 -15.82 38.75
CA HIS A 7 -26.25 -14.90 39.86
C HIS A 7 -25.09 -13.98 39.51
N VAL A 8 -24.14 -14.44 38.71
CA VAL A 8 -23.00 -13.65 38.22
C VAL A 8 -23.45 -12.61 37.17
N ASN A 9 -24.39 -12.95 36.31
CA ASN A 9 -24.95 -11.99 35.36
C ASN A 9 -25.77 -10.88 35.97
N GLN A 10 -26.46 -11.13 37.10
CA GLN A 10 -27.21 -10.09 37.78
C GLN A 10 -26.30 -9.13 38.58
N ILE A 11 -25.17 -9.59 39.10
CA ILE A 11 -24.19 -8.74 39.80
C ILE A 11 -23.43 -7.87 38.77
N PHE A 12 -23.06 -8.42 37.61
CA PHE A 12 -22.37 -7.66 36.55
C PHE A 12 -23.27 -6.55 35.96
N LEU A 13 -24.56 -6.84 35.76
CA LEU A 13 -25.51 -5.84 35.23
C LEU A 13 -25.80 -4.71 36.25
N ARG A 14 -25.81 -4.99 37.54
CA ARG A 14 -26.05 -3.98 38.60
C ARG A 14 -24.85 -3.08 38.82
N TYR A 15 -23.62 -3.57 38.71
CA TYR A 15 -22.43 -2.71 38.87
C TYR A 15 -22.16 -1.90 37.59
N PHE A 16 -22.51 -2.40 36.41
CA PHE A 16 -22.35 -1.66 35.17
C PHE A 16 -23.37 -0.52 35.02
N THR A 17 -24.61 -0.69 35.52
CA THR A 17 -25.62 0.38 35.52
C THR A 17 -25.43 1.42 36.61
N LEU A 18 -24.86 1.09 37.76
CA LEU A 18 -24.58 2.07 38.81
C LEU A 18 -23.34 2.92 38.53
N THR A 19 -22.30 2.40 37.86
CA THR A 19 -21.14 3.21 37.45
C THR A 19 -21.46 4.08 36.22
N PHE A 20 -22.41 3.71 35.37
CA PHE A 20 -22.83 4.52 34.22
C PHE A 20 -23.78 5.68 34.64
N LEU A 21 -24.57 5.51 35.71
CA LEU A 21 -25.45 6.55 36.19
C LEU A 21 -24.78 7.53 37.21
N ALA A 22 -23.70 7.15 37.86
CA ALA A 22 -22.92 8.05 38.72
C ALA A 22 -22.01 9.01 37.95
N GLY A 23 -21.75 8.77 36.65
CA GLY A 23 -21.01 9.66 35.78
C GLY A 23 -21.81 10.81 35.15
N LEU A 24 -23.15 10.82 35.35
CA LEU A 24 -24.04 11.78 34.68
C LEU A 24 -24.52 12.93 35.60
N ALA A 25 -24.06 12.96 36.85
CA ALA A 25 -24.47 14.00 37.82
C ALA A 25 -23.25 14.70 38.40
N SER A 26 -22.54 15.49 37.60
CA SER A 26 -21.78 16.62 38.15
C SER A 26 -21.32 17.60 37.08
N VAL A 27 -21.66 18.84 37.33
CA VAL A 27 -20.99 20.08 36.90
C VAL A 27 -21.50 20.70 35.60
N PHE A 28 -22.53 21.50 35.69
CA PHE A 28 -22.63 22.71 34.92
C PHE A 28 -21.54 23.68 35.41
N SER A 29 -20.33 23.50 34.92
CA SER A 29 -19.31 24.53 34.94
C SER A 29 -19.46 25.31 33.64
N VAL A 30 -19.56 26.61 33.71
CA VAL A 30 -19.39 27.50 32.55
C VAL A 30 -17.95 27.26 32.05
N ASN A 31 -17.81 26.48 31.00
CA ASN A 31 -16.52 26.10 30.45
C ASN A 31 -16.17 27.09 29.33
N ALA A 32 -15.12 27.82 29.52
CA ALA A 32 -14.46 28.59 28.47
C ALA A 32 -13.98 27.67 27.38
N GLN A 33 -14.34 27.97 26.15
CA GLN A 33 -14.00 27.16 24.96
C GLN A 33 -13.20 28.00 23.96
N CYS A 34 -11.97 27.59 23.65
CA CYS A 34 -11.20 28.14 22.53
C CYS A 34 -11.58 27.38 21.27
N SER A 35 -11.96 28.07 20.20
CA SER A 35 -12.28 27.46 18.94
C SER A 35 -11.43 28.01 17.80
N ILE A 36 -10.92 27.11 16.96
CA ILE A 36 -10.12 27.44 15.78
C ILE A 36 -10.87 26.91 14.55
N SER A 37 -11.22 27.81 13.65
CA SER A 37 -11.73 27.46 12.33
C SER A 37 -10.59 27.46 11.33
N VAL A 38 -10.35 26.34 10.68
CA VAL A 38 -9.32 26.19 9.65
C VAL A 38 -9.97 26.12 8.29
N LYS A 39 -9.52 26.98 7.39
CA LYS A 39 -10.06 27.09 6.02
C LYS A 39 -8.93 27.05 5.00
N GLY A 40 -9.19 26.46 3.84
CA GLY A 40 -8.40 26.63 2.62
C GLY A 40 -9.08 27.59 1.65
N ALA A 41 -8.52 27.80 0.47
CA ALA A 41 -9.12 28.65 -0.58
C ALA A 41 -10.53 28.19 -0.99
N ALA A 42 -10.83 26.90 -0.91
CA ALA A 42 -12.11 26.31 -1.32
C ALA A 42 -13.10 26.07 -0.16
N GLY A 43 -12.81 26.54 1.06
CA GLY A 43 -13.72 26.40 2.21
C GLY A 43 -13.10 25.73 3.45
N PRO A 44 -13.92 25.22 4.38
CA PRO A 44 -13.47 24.58 5.60
C PRO A 44 -12.55 23.40 5.33
N LEU A 45 -11.53 23.20 6.17
CA LEU A 45 -10.58 22.11 6.08
C LEU A 45 -10.81 21.09 7.20
N PRO A 46 -11.48 19.96 6.92
CA PRO A 46 -11.59 18.87 7.88
C PRO A 46 -10.25 18.14 8.08
N ASN A 47 -10.10 17.53 9.24
CA ASN A 47 -8.91 16.74 9.62
C ASN A 47 -7.58 17.53 9.59
N ALA A 48 -7.63 18.87 9.71
CA ALA A 48 -6.44 19.65 9.93
C ALA A 48 -5.93 19.40 11.35
N SER A 49 -4.72 18.88 11.50
CA SER A 49 -4.11 18.59 12.79
C SER A 49 -3.78 19.88 13.52
N ILE A 50 -4.23 20.01 14.77
CA ILE A 50 -3.94 21.13 15.65
C ILE A 50 -2.90 20.67 16.68
N ILE A 51 -1.81 21.42 16.74
CA ILE A 51 -0.70 21.18 17.66
C ILE A 51 -0.56 22.41 18.55
N VAL A 52 -0.65 22.24 19.87
CA VAL A 52 -0.57 23.31 20.86
C VAL A 52 0.68 23.10 21.70
N GLU A 53 1.57 24.11 21.79
CA GLU A 53 2.85 24.03 22.50
C GLU A 53 3.68 22.79 22.11
N GLY A 54 3.67 22.46 20.80
CA GLY A 54 4.37 21.28 20.26
C GLY A 54 3.73 19.94 20.59
N LYS A 55 2.52 19.90 21.18
CA LYS A 55 1.79 18.69 21.51
C LYS A 55 0.55 18.56 20.62
N PRO A 56 0.28 17.39 20.04
CA PRO A 56 -0.98 17.16 19.32
C PRO A 56 -2.18 17.45 20.25
N ALA A 57 -3.08 18.29 19.78
CA ALA A 57 -4.25 18.72 20.54
C ALA A 57 -5.58 18.24 19.93
N GLY A 58 -5.54 17.68 18.73
CA GLY A 58 -6.69 17.15 18.01
C GLY A 58 -6.65 17.49 16.52
N ALA A 59 -7.75 17.30 15.84
CA ALA A 59 -7.95 17.68 14.42
C ALA A 59 -9.28 18.42 14.28
N THR A 60 -9.40 19.19 13.19
CA THR A 60 -10.66 19.87 12.84
C THR A 60 -11.72 18.86 12.39
N ASP A 61 -12.97 19.14 12.71
CA ASP A 61 -14.16 18.42 12.25
C ASP A 61 -14.45 18.62 10.73
N LEU A 62 -15.61 18.14 10.27
CA LEU A 62 -16.03 18.27 8.87
C LEU A 62 -16.27 19.71 8.43
N ASP A 63 -16.55 20.60 9.35
CA ASP A 63 -16.74 22.04 9.12
C ASP A 63 -15.44 22.84 9.31
N GLY A 64 -14.31 22.14 9.47
CA GLY A 64 -13.00 22.73 9.67
C GLY A 64 -12.83 23.38 11.05
N LEU A 65 -13.67 23.02 12.01
CA LEU A 65 -13.68 23.55 13.37
C LEU A 65 -12.93 22.61 14.32
N TRP A 66 -12.10 23.19 15.17
CA TRP A 66 -11.51 22.53 16.32
C TRP A 66 -11.80 23.33 17.58
N SER A 67 -12.19 22.65 18.65
CA SER A 67 -12.49 23.31 19.92
C SER A 67 -11.88 22.55 21.09
N ARG A 68 -11.40 23.29 22.07
CA ARG A 68 -10.82 22.74 23.30
C ARG A 68 -11.41 23.42 24.53
N ARG A 69 -11.87 22.61 25.46
CA ARG A 69 -12.24 23.10 26.78
C ARG A 69 -10.98 23.49 27.58
N ILE A 70 -10.95 24.71 28.08
CA ILE A 70 -9.85 25.22 28.91
C ILE A 70 -10.33 25.29 30.34
N VAL A 71 -9.62 24.59 31.24
CA VAL A 71 -9.99 24.47 32.65
C VAL A 71 -9.29 25.53 33.51
N GLN A 72 -8.52 26.47 32.96
CA GLN A 72 -7.81 27.48 33.77
C GLN A 72 -7.82 28.88 33.19
N THR A 73 -8.09 29.80 34.08
CA THR A 73 -8.03 31.25 33.97
C THR A 73 -6.61 31.76 33.78
N ALA A 74 -6.20 32.02 32.53
CA ALA A 74 -5.20 33.06 32.18
C ALA A 74 -5.13 33.20 30.69
N SER A 75 -5.28 34.39 30.16
CA SER A 75 -4.99 34.79 28.79
C SER A 75 -3.50 34.66 28.49
N ARG A 76 -3.02 33.44 28.25
CA ARG A 76 -1.64 33.19 27.87
C ARG A 76 -1.62 32.86 26.39
N LEU A 77 -0.84 33.60 25.61
CA LEU A 77 -0.52 33.28 24.24
C LEU A 77 0.08 31.88 24.18
N GLN A 78 -0.52 30.99 23.37
CA GLN A 78 -0.04 29.63 23.15
C GLN A 78 0.49 29.54 21.71
N LYS A 79 1.60 28.84 21.53
CA LYS A 79 2.09 28.52 20.20
C LYS A 79 1.20 27.44 19.61
N ILE A 80 0.51 27.78 18.52
CA ILE A 80 -0.35 26.86 17.79
C ILE A 80 0.24 26.62 16.42
N GLU A 81 0.32 25.36 16.05
CA GLU A 81 0.68 24.94 14.70
C GLU A 81 -0.52 24.16 14.12
N VAL A 82 -0.88 24.50 12.88
CA VAL A 82 -1.96 23.84 12.15
C VAL A 82 -1.38 23.20 10.91
N ARG A 83 -1.59 21.92 10.75
CA ARG A 83 -1.16 21.13 9.60
C ARG A 83 -2.35 20.48 8.92
N ALA A 84 -2.48 20.67 7.64
CA ALA A 84 -3.46 19.97 6.82
C ALA A 84 -2.78 19.42 5.57
N LEU A 85 -3.26 18.27 5.10
CA LEU A 85 -2.74 17.64 3.91
C LEU A 85 -2.99 18.55 2.69
N GLY A 86 -1.93 18.85 1.91
CA GLY A 86 -2.04 19.74 0.75
C GLY A 86 -1.92 21.23 1.05
N PHE A 87 -1.62 21.60 2.29
CA PHE A 87 -1.49 22.98 2.72
C PHE A 87 -0.14 23.22 3.41
N GLU A 88 0.36 24.45 3.32
CA GLU A 88 1.50 24.86 4.11
C GLU A 88 1.14 24.91 5.59
N PRO A 89 2.01 24.40 6.47
CA PRO A 89 1.77 24.48 7.91
C PRO A 89 1.70 25.95 8.34
N TRP A 90 0.70 26.28 9.12
CA TRP A 90 0.59 27.57 9.76
C TRP A 90 1.08 27.49 11.20
N GLU A 91 1.91 28.44 11.62
CA GLU A 91 2.37 28.60 12.99
C GLU A 91 2.07 30.02 13.47
N GLY A 92 1.54 30.15 14.68
CA GLY A 92 1.25 31.44 15.27
C GLY A 92 1.05 31.38 16.77
N MET A 93 1.07 32.54 17.41
CA MET A 93 0.75 32.70 18.81
C MET A 93 -0.71 33.15 18.92
N LEU A 94 -1.56 32.31 19.47
CA LEU A 94 -2.98 32.63 19.67
C LEU A 94 -3.31 32.70 21.17
N SER A 95 -4.18 33.66 21.53
CA SER A 95 -4.80 33.70 22.84
C SER A 95 -5.98 32.73 22.83
N CYS A 96 -5.99 31.80 23.74
CA CYS A 96 -7.12 30.90 23.95
C CYS A 96 -7.87 31.34 25.25
N ALA A 97 -8.30 32.59 25.28
CA ALA A 97 -9.21 33.04 26.33
C ALA A 97 -10.64 32.51 26.08
N ALA A 98 -11.49 32.59 27.11
CA ALA A 98 -12.87 32.12 27.03
C ALA A 98 -13.64 32.77 25.85
N GLU A 99 -14.26 31.93 25.02
CA GLU A 99 -15.10 32.33 23.88
C GLU A 99 -14.36 32.97 22.66
N GLU A 100 -13.03 32.97 22.63
CA GLU A 100 -12.30 33.44 21.45
C GLU A 100 -12.41 32.45 20.28
N LYS A 101 -12.84 32.99 19.12
CA LYS A 101 -12.89 32.27 17.85
C LYS A 101 -11.77 32.77 16.93
N HIS A 102 -10.88 31.88 16.57
CA HIS A 102 -9.80 32.18 15.62
C HIS A 102 -10.10 31.56 14.27
N SER A 103 -9.90 32.33 13.20
CA SER A 103 -10.00 31.81 11.82
C SER A 103 -8.60 31.77 11.22
N ILE A 104 -8.12 30.58 10.89
CA ILE A 104 -6.82 30.33 10.27
C ILE A 104 -7.10 29.94 8.82
N GLN A 105 -6.53 30.70 7.89
CA GLN A 105 -6.57 30.36 6.49
C GLN A 105 -5.22 29.74 6.11
N LEU A 106 -5.23 28.45 5.74
CA LEU A 106 -4.05 27.77 5.22
C LEU A 106 -3.89 28.10 3.74
N GLN A 107 -2.67 28.36 3.34
CA GLN A 107 -2.31 28.48 1.93
C GLN A 107 -2.13 27.09 1.35
N GLU A 108 -2.66 26.86 0.16
CA GLU A 108 -2.39 25.63 -0.58
C GLU A 108 -0.87 25.56 -0.86
N SER A 109 -0.26 24.44 -0.51
CA SER A 109 1.15 24.24 -0.78
C SER A 109 1.34 24.23 -2.30
N THR A 110 2.14 25.16 -2.82
CA THR A 110 2.58 25.15 -4.22
C THR A 110 3.40 23.90 -4.58
N PHE A 111 3.77 23.11 -3.58
CA PHE A 111 4.40 21.80 -3.68
C PHE A 111 3.43 20.65 -3.87
N ALA A 112 2.17 20.92 -4.10
CA ALA A 112 1.08 19.95 -4.21
C ALA A 112 1.11 19.08 -5.49
N LEU A 113 2.26 18.73 -6.03
CA LEU A 113 2.41 17.49 -6.79
C LEU A 113 2.42 16.26 -5.85
N GLY A 114 2.57 16.46 -4.55
CA GLY A 114 2.57 15.40 -3.54
C GLY A 114 1.53 15.53 -2.43
N GLY A 115 0.73 16.58 -2.38
CA GLY A 115 -0.17 16.83 -1.25
C GLY A 115 -1.64 16.98 -1.59
N ALA A 116 -1.97 17.14 -2.86
CA ALA A 116 -3.34 16.98 -3.28
C ALA A 116 -3.51 15.53 -3.63
N THR A 117 -4.14 14.84 -2.73
CA THR A 117 -4.68 13.55 -2.98
C THR A 117 -4.98 13.41 -4.44
N VAL A 118 -4.39 12.43 -4.99
CA VAL A 118 -4.96 11.59 -5.96
C VAL A 118 -4.25 11.53 -7.26
N ILE A 119 -3.51 10.56 -7.25
CA ILE A 119 -3.11 9.81 -8.41
C ILE A 119 -4.28 9.41 -9.29
N GLY A 120 -5.47 9.31 -8.79
CA GLY A 120 -6.65 8.98 -9.58
C GLY A 120 -6.95 9.93 -10.75
N SER A 121 -6.39 11.14 -10.75
CA SER A 121 -6.66 12.18 -11.76
C SER A 121 -5.40 12.95 -12.12
N LEU A 122 -5.29 13.36 -13.39
CA LEU A 122 -4.22 14.22 -13.90
C LEU A 122 -4.25 15.65 -13.32
N SER A 123 -5.39 16.08 -12.81
CA SER A 123 -5.52 17.34 -12.07
C SER A 123 -5.56 17.06 -10.59
N ALA A 124 -4.77 17.80 -9.81
CA ALA A 124 -4.82 17.76 -8.36
C ALA A 124 -6.27 17.92 -7.85
N MET A 125 -6.82 16.88 -7.21
CA MET A 125 -8.17 16.89 -6.66
C MET A 125 -8.12 16.53 -5.19
N LYS A 126 -8.97 17.13 -4.37
CA LYS A 126 -9.14 16.72 -2.98
C LYS A 126 -9.75 15.31 -2.95
N LEU A 127 -9.32 14.47 -2.01
CA LEU A 127 -9.83 13.10 -1.83
C LEU A 127 -11.36 13.05 -1.82
N LYS A 128 -11.99 14.00 -1.11
CA LYS A 128 -13.45 14.09 -1.04
C LYS A 128 -14.11 14.48 -2.38
N GLU A 129 -13.40 15.14 -3.28
CA GLU A 129 -13.92 15.55 -4.58
C GLU A 129 -13.66 14.52 -5.68
N SER A 130 -12.72 13.63 -5.47
CA SER A 130 -12.31 12.61 -6.45
C SER A 130 -13.44 11.63 -6.79
N PRO A 131 -13.74 11.42 -8.09
CA PRO A 131 -14.61 10.34 -8.52
C PRO A 131 -14.00 8.95 -8.35
N ILE A 132 -12.69 8.86 -8.16
CA ILE A 132 -11.99 7.59 -7.97
C ILE A 132 -11.90 7.30 -6.47
N ARG A 133 -12.31 6.08 -6.08
CA ARG A 133 -12.13 5.61 -4.71
C ARG A 133 -10.64 5.41 -4.44
N THR A 134 -10.11 6.19 -3.52
CA THR A 134 -8.72 6.08 -3.07
C THR A 134 -8.70 5.87 -1.56
N GLN A 135 -8.09 4.81 -1.11
CA GLN A 135 -7.79 4.58 0.30
C GLN A 135 -6.47 5.28 0.60
N VAL A 136 -6.43 6.10 1.64
CA VAL A 136 -5.21 6.81 2.08
C VAL A 136 -4.80 6.30 3.44
N LEU A 137 -3.62 5.71 3.51
CA LEU A 137 -2.99 5.24 4.73
C LEU A 137 -1.94 6.25 5.15
N ALA A 138 -2.23 7.02 6.19
CA ALA A 138 -1.30 8.03 6.68
C ALA A 138 -0.02 7.35 7.20
N GLY A 139 1.15 7.94 6.93
CA GLY A 139 2.43 7.38 7.34
C GLY A 139 2.54 7.18 8.86
N ARG A 140 1.77 7.94 9.65
CA ARG A 140 1.67 7.68 11.09
C ARG A 140 0.94 6.37 11.38
N ALA A 141 -0.19 6.11 10.72
CA ALA A 141 -0.94 4.87 10.89
C ALA A 141 -0.08 3.65 10.49
N LEU A 142 0.67 3.77 9.38
CA LEU A 142 1.62 2.73 8.97
C LEU A 142 2.72 2.48 10.01
N ARG A 143 3.23 3.52 10.66
CA ARG A 143 4.25 3.38 11.72
C ARG A 143 3.71 2.87 13.05
N ASP A 144 2.41 3.03 13.28
CA ASP A 144 1.72 2.52 14.48
C ASP A 144 1.42 1.01 14.35
N ILE A 145 1.35 0.46 13.14
CA ILE A 145 1.31 -0.97 12.88
C ILE A 145 2.69 -1.58 13.20
N PRO A 146 2.75 -2.71 13.92
CA PRO A 146 4.00 -3.41 14.19
C PRO A 146 4.53 -4.14 12.95
N ALA A 147 4.93 -3.39 11.92
CA ALA A 147 5.46 -3.88 10.66
C ALA A 147 6.94 -3.53 10.50
N ASP A 148 7.68 -4.38 9.79
CA ASP A 148 9.10 -4.19 9.49
C ASP A 148 9.30 -3.24 8.31
N ASP A 149 8.41 -3.32 7.31
CA ASP A 149 8.43 -2.51 6.10
C ASP A 149 7.03 -2.05 5.65
N ALA A 150 6.95 -1.45 4.46
CA ALA A 150 5.70 -0.93 3.93
C ALA A 150 4.78 -2.04 3.42
N THR A 151 5.32 -3.13 2.92
CA THR A 151 4.57 -4.28 2.39
C THR A 151 3.78 -4.94 3.51
N GLU A 152 4.44 -5.32 4.59
CA GLU A 152 3.81 -5.91 5.78
C GLU A 152 2.78 -4.93 6.41
N ALA A 153 3.06 -3.62 6.41
CA ALA A 153 2.10 -2.64 6.93
C ALA A 153 0.82 -2.54 6.09
N LEU A 154 0.92 -2.75 4.79
CA LEU A 154 -0.23 -2.73 3.87
C LEU A 154 -1.10 -3.98 3.97
N ASP A 155 -0.56 -5.11 4.40
CA ASP A 155 -1.27 -6.37 4.59
C ASP A 155 -2.44 -6.25 5.60
N PHE A 156 -2.36 -5.31 6.54
CA PHE A 156 -3.46 -5.02 7.47
C PHE A 156 -4.52 -4.05 6.92
N SER A 157 -4.52 -3.80 5.61
CA SER A 157 -5.49 -2.93 4.93
C SER A 157 -6.50 -3.75 4.15
N ASN A 158 -7.78 -3.35 4.22
CA ASN A 158 -8.85 -4.11 3.57
C ASN A 158 -8.67 -4.23 2.04
N GLY A 159 -8.78 -5.46 1.54
CA GLY A 159 -8.60 -5.79 0.13
C GLY A 159 -7.14 -5.81 -0.33
N LEU A 160 -6.17 -5.63 0.56
CA LEU A 160 -4.75 -5.86 0.32
C LEU A 160 -4.32 -7.12 1.06
N ARG A 161 -3.39 -7.84 0.47
CA ARG A 161 -2.78 -9.01 1.09
C ARG A 161 -1.36 -9.18 0.62
N GLU A 162 -0.44 -9.33 1.57
CA GLU A 162 0.89 -9.83 1.30
C GLU A 162 0.83 -11.34 1.09
N THR A 163 1.38 -11.81 -0.02
CA THR A 163 1.46 -13.23 -0.37
C THR A 163 2.91 -13.59 -0.58
N ILE A 164 3.33 -14.73 -0.05
CA ILE A 164 4.68 -15.24 -0.27
C ILE A 164 4.69 -15.91 -1.63
N ALA A 165 5.42 -15.33 -2.58
CA ALA A 165 5.53 -15.84 -3.95
C ALA A 165 6.60 -16.92 -4.10
N CYS A 166 7.54 -17.00 -3.16
CA CYS A 166 8.61 -18.01 -3.13
C CYS A 166 8.80 -18.46 -1.69
N GLY A 167 8.61 -19.73 -1.44
CA GLY A 167 8.60 -20.28 -0.10
C GLY A 167 9.94 -20.26 0.60
N VAL A 168 10.99 -20.62 -0.09
CA VAL A 168 12.34 -20.73 0.46
C VAL A 168 13.05 -19.37 0.43
N CYS A 169 12.99 -18.65 -0.68
CA CYS A 169 13.63 -17.34 -0.80
C CYS A 169 12.83 -16.20 -0.16
N GLY A 170 11.54 -16.40 0.17
CA GLY A 170 10.70 -15.44 0.88
C GLY A 170 10.46 -14.16 0.10
N THR A 171 10.29 -14.23 -1.21
CA THR A 171 9.88 -13.11 -2.04
C THR A 171 8.39 -12.87 -1.83
N ASN A 172 8.00 -11.62 -1.56
CA ASN A 172 6.63 -11.25 -1.26
C ASN A 172 6.02 -10.43 -2.38
N ASP A 173 4.71 -10.56 -2.53
CA ASP A 173 3.91 -9.81 -3.47
C ASP A 173 2.66 -9.22 -2.79
N ILE A 174 2.09 -8.12 -3.33
CA ILE A 174 0.86 -7.53 -2.80
C ILE A 174 -0.30 -7.78 -3.75
N HIS A 175 -1.22 -8.60 -3.33
CA HIS A 175 -2.48 -8.84 -4.01
C HIS A 175 -3.51 -7.75 -3.68
N ILE A 176 -4.22 -7.27 -4.69
CA ILE A 176 -5.36 -6.34 -4.53
C ILE A 176 -6.66 -7.06 -4.89
N ASN A 177 -7.56 -7.23 -3.91
CA ASN A 177 -8.83 -7.92 -4.09
C ASN A 177 -8.67 -9.31 -4.75
N GLY A 178 -7.62 -10.05 -4.36
CA GLY A 178 -7.32 -11.40 -4.88
C GLY A 178 -6.67 -11.43 -6.27
N LEU A 179 -6.32 -10.28 -6.84
CA LEU A 179 -5.47 -10.20 -8.04
C LEU A 179 -4.01 -10.09 -7.62
N GLU A 180 -3.16 -10.86 -8.23
CA GLU A 180 -1.72 -10.93 -7.99
C GLU A 180 -1.03 -9.57 -8.21
N GLY A 181 0.12 -9.35 -7.63
CA GLY A 181 0.84 -8.08 -7.68
C GLY A 181 1.28 -7.65 -9.08
N VAL A 182 1.44 -8.59 -9.98
CA VAL A 182 1.69 -8.32 -11.41
C VAL A 182 0.61 -7.45 -12.07
N TYR A 183 -0.59 -7.40 -11.49
CA TYR A 183 -1.70 -6.53 -11.89
C TYR A 183 -1.71 -5.19 -11.17
N THR A 184 -0.75 -4.94 -10.27
CA THR A 184 -0.68 -3.75 -9.43
C THR A 184 0.45 -2.83 -9.85
N LEU A 185 0.13 -1.58 -10.18
CA LEU A 185 1.14 -0.59 -10.51
C LEU A 185 1.63 0.12 -9.24
N ILE A 186 2.92 0.07 -8.98
CA ILE A 186 3.54 0.74 -7.83
C ILE A 186 4.18 2.06 -8.28
N LEU A 187 3.90 3.12 -7.53
CA LEU A 187 4.42 4.46 -7.81
C LEU A 187 5.18 4.99 -6.59
N LEU A 188 6.21 5.78 -6.84
CA LEU A 188 6.90 6.59 -5.83
C LEU A 188 6.72 8.07 -6.18
N ASP A 189 6.05 8.82 -5.31
CA ASP A 189 5.70 10.23 -5.57
C ASP A 189 4.99 10.44 -6.94
N GLY A 190 4.17 9.47 -7.38
CA GLY A 190 3.43 9.52 -8.65
C GLY A 190 4.23 9.16 -9.89
N VAL A 191 5.48 8.74 -9.76
CA VAL A 191 6.32 8.20 -10.86
C VAL A 191 6.31 6.68 -10.77
N PRO A 192 5.98 5.94 -11.85
CA PRO A 192 6.02 4.49 -11.85
C PRO A 192 7.40 3.93 -11.50
N LEU A 193 7.43 2.99 -10.57
CA LEU A 193 8.57 2.12 -10.34
C LEU A 193 8.47 1.00 -11.38
N LEU A 194 9.25 1.12 -12.43
CA LEU A 194 9.11 0.30 -13.62
C LEU A 194 9.98 -0.96 -13.53
N GLY A 195 9.54 -1.97 -14.25
CA GLY A 195 10.25 -3.21 -14.48
C GLY A 195 9.55 -4.41 -13.83
N GLY A 196 9.55 -5.53 -14.52
CA GLY A 196 9.03 -6.79 -14.02
C GLY A 196 9.86 -7.31 -12.85
N LEU A 197 11.19 -7.40 -12.98
CA LEU A 197 12.11 -7.76 -11.89
C LEU A 197 12.00 -6.81 -10.70
N ALA A 198 11.61 -5.56 -10.96
CA ALA A 198 11.51 -4.55 -9.94
C ALA A 198 10.23 -4.65 -9.11
N SER A 199 9.16 -5.24 -9.65
CA SER A 199 7.83 -5.26 -9.01
C SER A 199 7.84 -5.98 -7.67
N ALA A 200 8.49 -7.13 -7.58
CA ALA A 200 8.60 -7.93 -6.37
C ALA A 200 9.36 -7.23 -5.21
N TYR A 201 10.21 -6.25 -5.53
CA TYR A 201 11.02 -5.53 -4.55
C TYR A 201 10.71 -4.03 -4.48
N ALA A 202 9.63 -3.59 -5.13
CA ALA A 202 9.36 -2.16 -5.34
C ALA A 202 9.09 -1.39 -4.05
N LEU A 203 8.37 -2.00 -3.10
CA LEU A 203 8.03 -1.42 -1.81
C LEU A 203 9.12 -1.64 -0.76
N ASP A 204 9.91 -2.69 -0.94
CA ASP A 204 11.01 -3.00 -0.04
C ASP A 204 12.06 -1.88 -0.02
N GLY A 205 12.59 -1.61 1.15
CA GLY A 205 13.63 -0.59 1.31
C GLY A 205 13.16 0.86 1.13
N ILE A 206 11.85 1.14 1.10
CA ILE A 206 11.37 2.50 1.28
C ILE A 206 11.26 2.77 2.78
N PRO A 207 12.12 3.65 3.35
CA PRO A 207 12.11 3.89 4.79
C PRO A 207 10.74 4.36 5.27
N LEU A 208 10.10 3.63 6.18
CA LEU A 208 8.81 4.04 6.77
C LEU A 208 8.85 5.45 7.36
N SER A 209 10.04 5.88 7.85
CA SER A 209 10.26 7.23 8.36
C SER A 209 10.15 8.31 7.29
N MET A 210 10.37 7.98 6.02
CA MET A 210 10.24 8.90 4.88
C MET A 210 8.84 8.90 4.27
N ILE A 211 7.98 7.94 4.61
CA ILE A 211 6.64 7.84 4.03
C ILE A 211 5.71 8.84 4.73
N GLN A 212 5.09 9.72 3.94
CA GLN A 212 4.02 10.61 4.39
C GLN A 212 2.69 9.87 4.41
N GLN A 213 2.40 9.16 3.32
CA GLN A 213 1.17 8.37 3.13
C GLN A 213 1.38 7.34 2.01
N VAL A 214 0.55 6.31 2.04
CA VAL A 214 0.36 5.40 0.90
C VAL A 214 -1.07 5.56 0.40
N GLU A 215 -1.21 5.74 -0.90
CA GLU A 215 -2.50 5.87 -1.58
C GLU A 215 -2.76 4.60 -2.37
N VAL A 216 -3.90 3.97 -2.14
CA VAL A 216 -4.29 2.73 -2.78
C VAL A 216 -5.57 2.96 -3.58
N ILE A 217 -5.50 2.71 -4.87
CA ILE A 217 -6.64 2.68 -5.77
C ILE A 217 -6.91 1.23 -6.11
N GLN A 218 -8.08 0.74 -5.77
CA GLN A 218 -8.53 -0.62 -6.10
C GLN A 218 -9.36 -0.57 -7.38
N GLY A 219 -8.86 -1.24 -8.44
CA GLY A 219 -9.50 -1.25 -9.76
C GLY A 219 -9.02 -0.14 -10.70
N PRO A 220 -9.81 0.24 -11.73
CA PRO A 220 -9.37 1.14 -12.79
C PRO A 220 -9.01 2.53 -12.26
N ALA A 221 -7.78 2.95 -12.45
CA ALA A 221 -7.27 4.28 -12.11
C ALA A 221 -7.35 5.26 -13.29
N SER A 222 -6.58 6.34 -13.29
CA SER A 222 -6.47 7.31 -14.41
C SER A 222 -5.93 6.68 -15.68
N ALA A 223 -6.36 7.19 -16.85
CA ALA A 223 -5.81 6.82 -18.15
C ALA A 223 -4.31 7.11 -18.26
N ARG A 224 -3.77 7.98 -17.42
CA ARG A 224 -2.35 8.29 -17.31
C ARG A 224 -1.48 7.09 -17.00
N PHE A 225 -1.89 6.24 -16.05
CA PHE A 225 -1.04 5.18 -15.51
C PHE A 225 -0.88 3.96 -16.43
N GLY A 226 -1.41 4.06 -17.63
CA GLY A 226 -1.31 2.99 -18.62
C GLY A 226 -2.32 1.88 -18.40
N SER A 227 -2.21 0.93 -19.27
CA SER A 227 -3.09 -0.22 -19.29
C SER A 227 -2.72 -1.28 -18.26
N GLN A 228 -1.48 -1.28 -17.76
CA GLN A 228 -0.95 -2.27 -16.82
C GLN A 228 -1.55 -2.21 -15.41
N ALA A 229 -2.14 -1.07 -15.00
CA ALA A 229 -2.85 -0.95 -13.73
C ALA A 229 -4.24 -1.63 -13.81
N VAL A 230 -4.26 -2.95 -13.89
CA VAL A 230 -5.47 -3.79 -13.98
C VAL A 230 -6.12 -3.94 -12.60
N GLY A 231 -5.39 -4.44 -11.61
CA GLY A 231 -5.85 -4.64 -10.24
C GLY A 231 -5.94 -3.35 -9.44
N GLY A 232 -5.03 -2.42 -9.72
CA GLY A 232 -5.00 -1.14 -9.01
C GLY A 232 -3.67 -0.41 -9.06
N VAL A 233 -3.56 0.60 -8.20
CA VAL A 233 -2.35 1.42 -8.07
C VAL A 233 -2.03 1.63 -6.59
N ILE A 234 -0.78 1.41 -6.22
CA ILE A 234 -0.22 1.76 -4.91
C ILE A 234 0.77 2.89 -5.10
N ASN A 235 0.51 4.07 -4.53
CA ASN A 235 1.44 5.19 -4.57
C ASN A 235 2.02 5.48 -3.20
N VAL A 236 3.31 5.37 -3.08
CA VAL A 236 4.04 5.80 -1.90
C VAL A 236 4.42 7.26 -2.04
N VAL A 237 3.81 8.10 -1.22
CA VAL A 237 4.10 9.53 -1.17
C VAL A 237 5.12 9.79 -0.07
N LEU A 238 6.25 10.33 -0.43
CA LEU A 238 7.32 10.63 0.52
C LEU A 238 7.06 11.97 1.23
N ALA A 239 7.53 12.06 2.46
CA ALA A 239 7.43 13.28 3.26
C ALA A 239 8.08 14.48 2.54
N PRO A 240 7.50 15.68 2.67
CA PRO A 240 8.09 16.89 2.09
C PRO A 240 9.53 17.08 2.53
N LEU A 241 10.39 17.49 1.59
CA LEU A 241 11.77 17.81 1.89
C LEU A 241 11.81 19.09 2.73
N ARG A 242 12.49 19.02 3.86
CA ARG A 242 12.69 20.17 4.76
C ARG A 242 14.14 20.20 5.25
N SER A 243 14.71 21.40 5.32
CA SER A 243 16.01 21.60 5.92
C SER A 243 15.97 21.48 7.45
N GLY A 244 17.03 20.98 8.04
CA GLY A 244 17.16 20.86 9.50
C GLY A 244 16.31 19.77 10.15
N THR A 245 15.72 18.86 9.37
CA THR A 245 14.95 17.72 9.89
C THR A 245 15.80 16.46 9.94
N SER A 246 15.53 15.62 10.94
CA SER A 246 16.08 14.26 10.99
C SER A 246 15.06 13.31 11.59
N SER A 247 15.01 12.09 11.09
CA SER A 247 14.16 11.03 11.63
C SER A 247 14.84 9.68 11.44
N GLY A 248 14.47 8.70 12.23
CA GLY A 248 14.92 7.35 12.03
C GLY A 248 14.41 6.40 13.09
N SER A 249 14.78 5.13 12.92
CA SER A 249 14.50 4.07 13.89
C SER A 249 15.55 2.98 13.85
N VAL A 250 15.72 2.31 14.98
CA VAL A 250 16.50 1.08 15.12
C VAL A 250 15.60 0.05 15.75
N GLY A 251 15.53 -1.14 15.19
CA GLY A 251 14.73 -2.26 15.67
C GLY A 251 15.56 -3.54 15.81
N LEU A 252 15.15 -4.37 16.75
CA LEU A 252 15.69 -5.70 16.97
C LEU A 252 14.55 -6.63 17.38
N ASP A 253 14.54 -7.88 16.90
CA ASP A 253 13.58 -8.88 17.33
C ASP A 253 14.23 -10.12 17.95
N SER A 254 13.38 -11.04 18.45
CA SER A 254 13.83 -12.29 19.08
C SER A 254 14.49 -13.27 18.10
N HIS A 255 14.32 -13.10 16.79
CA HIS A 255 14.98 -13.85 15.74
C HIS A 255 16.33 -13.23 15.34
N GLN A 256 16.78 -12.20 16.10
CA GLN A 256 18.00 -11.41 15.86
C GLN A 256 17.97 -10.62 14.53
N ARG A 257 16.77 -10.31 14.03
CA ARG A 257 16.60 -9.42 12.90
C ARG A 257 16.88 -7.99 13.34
N MET A 258 17.77 -7.31 12.62
CA MET A 258 18.17 -5.92 12.89
C MET A 258 17.67 -5.03 11.78
N MET A 259 17.03 -3.93 12.12
CA MET A 259 16.49 -2.94 11.20
C MET A 259 17.00 -1.57 11.56
N LEU A 260 17.45 -0.81 10.57
CA LEU A 260 17.86 0.58 10.68
C LEU A 260 17.17 1.39 9.58
N SER A 261 16.51 2.47 9.96
CA SER A 261 15.98 3.45 9.01
C SER A 261 16.36 4.84 9.50
N ALA A 262 16.93 5.67 8.63
CA ALA A 262 17.29 7.03 8.98
C ALA A 262 17.12 7.97 7.79
N ALA A 263 16.70 9.21 8.05
CA ALA A 263 16.62 10.27 7.07
C ALA A 263 17.06 11.61 7.66
N ALA A 264 17.73 12.42 6.87
CA ALA A 264 18.15 13.76 7.27
C ALA A 264 18.01 14.74 6.10
N GLY A 265 17.51 15.94 6.40
CA GLY A 265 17.30 17.01 5.44
C GLY A 265 18.19 18.23 5.73
N TRP A 266 18.75 18.85 4.69
CA TRP A 266 19.58 20.05 4.78
C TRP A 266 19.44 20.94 3.53
N GLY A 267 20.07 22.10 3.53
CA GLY A 267 20.11 23.03 2.41
C GLY A 267 19.23 24.25 2.61
N ALA A 268 18.99 25.02 1.56
CA ALA A 268 18.11 26.18 1.58
C ALA A 268 16.62 25.74 1.57
N GLU A 269 15.73 26.57 2.07
CA GLU A 269 14.28 26.26 2.13
C GLU A 269 13.65 26.06 0.75
N ASP A 270 14.13 26.82 -0.25
CA ASP A 270 13.70 26.71 -1.65
C ASP A 270 14.42 25.61 -2.44
N ALA A 271 15.49 25.06 -1.88
CA ALA A 271 16.35 24.04 -2.49
C ALA A 271 16.86 23.00 -1.48
N PRO A 272 15.96 22.34 -0.71
CA PRO A 272 16.37 21.34 0.27
C PRO A 272 16.86 20.05 -0.38
N TRP A 273 17.80 19.41 0.33
CA TRP A 273 18.27 18.05 0.10
C TRP A 273 17.82 17.14 1.21
N GLN A 274 17.66 15.86 0.92
CA GLN A 274 17.41 14.82 1.91
C GLN A 274 18.15 13.55 1.52
N ILE A 275 18.80 12.93 2.49
CA ILE A 275 19.32 11.57 2.39
C ILE A 275 18.48 10.65 3.28
N GLY A 276 18.23 9.45 2.79
CA GLY A 276 17.62 8.35 3.55
C GLY A 276 18.48 7.11 3.42
N VAL A 277 18.52 6.31 4.48
CA VAL A 277 19.16 4.99 4.48
C VAL A 277 18.23 4.04 5.18
N ASP A 278 18.05 2.86 4.60
CA ASP A 278 17.37 1.72 5.19
C ASP A 278 18.30 0.50 5.15
N ALA A 279 18.40 -0.23 6.24
CA ALA A 279 19.18 -1.46 6.30
C ALA A 279 18.43 -2.51 7.10
N HIS A 280 18.40 -3.72 6.57
CA HIS A 280 17.76 -4.87 7.16
C HIS A 280 18.76 -6.03 7.16
N ARG A 281 18.94 -6.65 8.31
CA ARG A 281 19.86 -7.79 8.45
C ARG A 281 19.24 -8.89 9.31
N MET A 282 19.15 -10.08 8.75
CA MET A 282 18.82 -11.34 9.44
C MET A 282 19.75 -12.42 8.91
N VAL A 283 20.57 -13.00 9.78
CA VAL A 283 21.57 -14.00 9.37
C VAL A 283 21.33 -15.37 9.98
N ASN A 284 20.38 -15.48 10.92
CA ASN A 284 20.04 -16.73 11.54
C ASN A 284 19.21 -17.59 10.61
N ARG A 285 19.60 -18.84 10.44
CA ARG A 285 18.81 -19.86 9.77
C ARG A 285 17.87 -20.47 10.80
N LEU A 286 16.58 -20.17 10.68
CA LEU A 286 15.53 -20.65 11.57
C LEU A 286 14.86 -21.87 10.93
N ASP A 287 14.69 -22.92 11.71
CA ASP A 287 13.97 -24.13 11.36
C ASP A 287 13.11 -24.51 12.58
N ASN A 288 11.88 -24.06 12.59
CA ASN A 288 10.96 -24.24 13.71
C ASN A 288 10.16 -25.55 13.59
N ASN A 289 9.96 -26.04 12.37
CA ASN A 289 9.21 -27.24 12.06
C ASN A 289 10.11 -28.49 12.01
N GLN A 290 11.47 -28.33 12.06
CA GLN A 290 12.46 -29.35 12.06
C GLN A 290 12.50 -30.21 10.77
N ASP A 291 12.25 -29.57 9.64
CA ASP A 291 12.32 -30.20 8.31
C ASP A 291 13.70 -30.11 7.66
N GLY A 292 14.66 -29.41 8.31
CA GLY A 292 16.01 -29.23 7.82
C GLY A 292 16.18 -28.05 6.85
N MET A 293 15.11 -27.33 6.53
CA MET A 293 15.09 -26.14 5.70
C MET A 293 14.87 -24.88 6.54
N THR A 294 15.20 -23.73 5.98
CA THR A 294 14.94 -22.46 6.66
C THR A 294 13.46 -22.04 6.52
N ASP A 295 12.79 -21.75 7.63
CA ASP A 295 11.42 -21.21 7.65
C ASP A 295 11.33 -19.74 7.16
N ALA A 296 12.43 -19.02 7.28
CA ALA A 296 12.53 -17.65 6.81
C ALA A 296 13.91 -17.43 6.18
N PRO A 297 13.99 -16.63 5.09
CA PRO A 297 15.27 -16.37 4.46
C PRO A 297 16.17 -15.51 5.35
N THR A 298 17.47 -15.75 5.27
CA THR A 298 18.43 -14.75 5.72
C THR A 298 18.44 -13.57 4.74
N ILE A 299 18.54 -12.35 5.25
CA ILE A 299 18.50 -11.12 4.45
C ILE A 299 19.60 -10.18 4.90
N GLU A 300 20.37 -9.65 3.95
CA GLU A 300 21.26 -8.51 4.14
C GLU A 300 20.92 -7.49 3.06
N ARG A 301 20.18 -6.42 3.45
CA ARG A 301 19.70 -5.37 2.55
C ARG A 301 20.18 -4.01 3.00
N VAL A 302 20.61 -3.20 2.04
CA VAL A 302 20.91 -1.77 2.24
C VAL A 302 20.31 -0.96 1.10
N VAL A 303 19.56 0.07 1.43
CA VAL A 303 18.98 1.01 0.49
C VAL A 303 19.38 2.43 0.84
N GLY A 304 19.90 3.15 -0.14
CA GLY A 304 20.21 4.56 -0.05
C GLY A 304 19.27 5.39 -0.92
N THR A 305 18.76 6.49 -0.41
CA THR A 305 17.89 7.41 -1.15
C THR A 305 18.42 8.84 -1.01
N LEU A 306 18.68 9.53 -2.12
CA LEU A 306 19.03 10.93 -2.15
C LEU A 306 17.96 11.71 -2.91
N ARG A 307 17.40 12.73 -2.27
CA ARG A 307 16.36 13.57 -2.86
C ARG A 307 16.77 15.03 -2.86
N HIS A 308 16.40 15.71 -3.92
CA HIS A 308 16.54 17.15 -4.02
C HIS A 308 15.33 17.74 -4.73
N GLN A 309 14.93 18.92 -4.31
CA GLN A 309 13.94 19.71 -5.03
C GLN A 309 14.41 21.16 -5.11
N ARG A 310 13.95 21.84 -6.12
CA ARG A 310 14.10 23.30 -6.23
C ARG A 310 12.77 23.91 -6.63
N SER A 311 12.33 24.85 -5.85
CA SER A 311 11.11 25.59 -6.10
C SER A 311 11.37 27.05 -6.12
N THR A 312 11.00 27.68 -7.22
CA THR A 312 11.02 29.11 -7.42
C THR A 312 9.64 29.57 -7.91
N GLU A 313 9.35 30.87 -7.89
CA GLU A 313 8.09 31.39 -8.44
C GLU A 313 7.82 30.96 -9.89
N LYS A 314 8.88 30.62 -10.65
CA LYS A 314 8.78 30.33 -12.09
C LYS A 314 8.95 28.84 -12.43
N ARG A 315 9.64 28.06 -11.62
CA ARG A 315 10.00 26.66 -11.92
C ARG A 315 9.94 25.83 -10.68
N HIS A 316 9.45 24.63 -10.85
CA HIS A 316 9.50 23.60 -9.82
C HIS A 316 10.04 22.31 -10.43
N TRP A 317 11.01 21.68 -9.77
CA TRP A 317 11.47 20.34 -10.12
C TRP A 317 11.98 19.59 -8.88
N ARG A 318 11.91 18.29 -8.97
CA ARG A 318 12.42 17.36 -7.95
C ARG A 318 13.13 16.20 -8.62
N THR A 319 14.10 15.65 -7.92
CA THR A 319 14.81 14.45 -8.33
C THR A 319 15.00 13.53 -7.13
N THR A 320 14.93 12.22 -7.38
CA THR A 320 15.16 11.16 -6.39
C THR A 320 16.09 10.15 -7.02
N LEU A 321 17.20 9.86 -6.36
CA LEU A 321 18.12 8.78 -6.68
C LEU A 321 18.00 7.72 -5.61
N ARG A 322 17.85 6.45 -5.99
CA ARG A 322 17.85 5.31 -5.08
C ARG A 322 18.88 4.30 -5.54
N GLY A 323 19.57 3.71 -4.57
CA GLY A 323 20.42 2.55 -4.75
C GLY A 323 19.97 1.46 -3.78
N TYR A 324 19.85 0.25 -4.25
CA TYR A 324 19.37 -0.92 -3.52
C TYR A 324 20.33 -2.08 -3.74
N ALA A 325 20.78 -2.70 -2.67
CA ALA A 325 21.58 -3.91 -2.71
C ALA A 325 21.04 -4.90 -1.69
N GLU A 326 20.82 -6.13 -2.11
CA GLU A 326 20.31 -7.20 -1.26
C GLU A 326 21.02 -8.52 -1.55
N LYS A 327 21.24 -9.28 -0.47
CA LYS A 327 21.57 -10.71 -0.50
C LYS A 327 20.55 -11.45 0.31
N ARG A 328 19.98 -12.48 -0.26
CA ARG A 328 18.95 -13.31 0.37
C ARG A 328 19.32 -14.77 0.19
N PHE A 329 19.07 -15.57 1.22
CA PHE A 329 19.29 -17.00 1.18
C PHE A 329 18.22 -17.74 1.98
N GLY A 330 17.67 -18.81 1.40
CA GLY A 330 16.86 -19.82 2.07
C GLY A 330 17.29 -21.21 1.60
N GLY A 331 16.95 -22.24 2.36
CA GLY A 331 17.29 -23.63 2.01
C GLY A 331 17.81 -24.45 3.18
N ALA A 332 18.56 -25.49 2.87
CA ALA A 332 19.10 -26.40 3.87
C ALA A 332 19.97 -25.68 4.91
N LEU A 333 19.82 -26.07 6.18
CA LEU A 333 20.54 -25.43 7.28
C LEU A 333 22.07 -25.57 7.18
N ASP A 334 22.53 -26.64 6.57
CA ASP A 334 23.97 -26.97 6.37
C ASP A 334 24.49 -26.57 4.97
N PHE A 335 23.72 -25.78 4.20
CA PHE A 335 24.15 -25.28 2.91
C PHE A 335 25.37 -24.36 3.02
N GLU A 336 26.37 -24.59 2.18
CA GLU A 336 27.57 -23.77 2.03
C GLU A 336 27.64 -23.12 0.66
N GLU A 337 28.46 -22.08 0.49
CA GLU A 337 28.63 -21.39 -0.79
C GLU A 337 29.10 -22.31 -1.93
N ALA A 338 29.79 -23.38 -1.60
CA ALA A 338 30.26 -24.39 -2.55
C ALA A 338 29.11 -25.25 -3.13
N ASP A 339 27.95 -25.29 -2.46
CA ASP A 339 26.78 -26.06 -2.90
C ASP A 339 25.94 -25.28 -3.93
N ARG A 340 26.23 -23.99 -4.11
CA ARG A 340 25.46 -23.10 -4.97
C ARG A 340 25.37 -23.63 -6.40
N GLY A 341 24.16 -23.87 -6.91
CA GLY A 341 23.88 -24.38 -8.25
C GLY A 341 24.26 -25.86 -8.43
N GLY A 342 24.51 -26.57 -7.34
CA GLY A 342 24.77 -28.02 -7.30
C GLY A 342 23.57 -28.81 -6.78
N GLU A 343 23.71 -30.13 -6.75
CA GLU A 343 22.67 -31.07 -6.28
C GLU A 343 23.05 -31.73 -4.93
N ASN A 344 24.05 -31.21 -4.18
CA ASN A 344 24.45 -31.75 -2.89
C ASN A 344 23.54 -31.28 -1.76
N ARG A 345 23.22 -29.99 -1.75
CA ARG A 345 22.37 -29.30 -0.78
C ARG A 345 21.50 -28.34 -1.51
N TYR A 346 20.20 -28.33 -1.18
CA TYR A 346 19.27 -27.38 -1.77
C TYR A 346 19.42 -25.99 -1.11
N GLY A 347 19.44 -24.97 -1.93
CA GLY A 347 19.44 -23.59 -1.46
C GLY A 347 19.08 -22.63 -2.57
N GLU A 348 18.34 -21.61 -2.18
CA GLU A 348 17.94 -20.50 -3.03
C GLU A 348 18.70 -19.26 -2.60
N ARG A 349 19.43 -18.69 -3.52
CA ARG A 349 20.22 -17.51 -3.26
C ARG A 349 19.95 -16.43 -4.29
N ILE A 350 19.68 -15.22 -3.80
CA ILE A 350 19.45 -14.04 -4.59
C ILE A 350 20.45 -12.98 -4.21
N ASP A 351 21.26 -12.54 -5.17
CA ASP A 351 22.13 -11.37 -5.07
C ASP A 351 21.59 -10.30 -6.05
N LEU A 352 21.14 -9.15 -5.52
CA LEU A 352 20.42 -8.13 -6.26
C LEU A 352 21.07 -6.76 -6.11
N LEU A 353 21.23 -6.06 -7.24
CA LEU A 353 21.65 -4.66 -7.29
C LEU A 353 20.66 -3.87 -8.15
N ARG A 354 20.13 -2.78 -7.60
CA ARG A 354 19.22 -1.90 -8.32
C ARG A 354 19.61 -0.43 -8.13
N SER A 355 19.43 0.35 -9.18
CA SER A 355 19.62 1.80 -9.16
C SER A 355 18.45 2.46 -9.87
N GLU A 356 17.93 3.53 -9.30
CA GLU A 356 16.79 4.27 -9.84
C GLU A 356 17.05 5.76 -9.83
N TRP A 357 16.60 6.42 -10.86
CA TRP A 357 16.58 7.88 -10.96
C TRP A 357 15.18 8.33 -11.37
N LEU A 358 14.53 9.08 -10.51
CA LEU A 358 13.20 9.64 -10.75
C LEU A 358 13.32 11.17 -10.85
N LEU A 359 12.61 11.73 -11.81
CA LEU A 359 12.57 13.16 -12.08
C LEU A 359 11.13 13.63 -12.29
N GLY A 360 10.79 14.80 -11.79
CA GLY A 360 9.48 15.40 -12.03
C GLY A 360 9.48 16.91 -11.81
N GLY A 361 8.56 17.60 -12.49
CA GLY A 361 8.47 19.04 -12.31
C GLY A 361 7.55 19.75 -13.30
N SER A 362 7.55 21.09 -13.17
CA SER A 362 6.88 21.99 -14.08
C SER A 362 7.89 23.00 -14.63
N PRO A 363 7.99 23.14 -15.96
CA PRO A 363 8.96 24.03 -16.59
C PRO A 363 8.67 25.50 -16.33
N ARG A 364 7.41 25.82 -16.05
CA ARG A 364 6.95 27.19 -15.70
C ARG A 364 5.68 27.12 -14.85
N ALA A 365 5.72 27.73 -13.68
CA ALA A 365 4.56 27.82 -12.81
C ALA A 365 3.37 28.48 -13.52
N GLY A 366 2.17 27.97 -13.30
CA GLY A 366 0.93 28.50 -13.90
C GLY A 366 0.67 28.13 -15.36
N THR A 367 1.59 27.42 -16.04
CA THR A 367 1.37 27.01 -17.45
C THR A 367 0.55 25.71 -17.59
N GLY A 368 0.31 24.99 -16.51
CA GLY A 368 -0.36 23.68 -16.54
C GLY A 368 0.51 22.56 -17.10
N MET A 369 1.70 22.83 -17.61
CA MET A 369 2.62 21.83 -18.12
C MET A 369 3.35 21.12 -16.97
N THR A 370 3.40 19.81 -17.03
CA THR A 370 4.15 18.96 -16.11
C THR A 370 4.92 17.92 -16.91
N TYR A 371 6.11 17.60 -16.46
CA TYR A 371 6.92 16.49 -16.98
C TYR A 371 7.34 15.59 -15.82
N GLN A 372 7.51 14.33 -16.10
CA GLN A 372 8.12 13.38 -15.19
C GLN A 372 8.75 12.22 -15.95
N GLY A 373 9.61 11.48 -15.28
CA GLY A 373 10.24 10.31 -15.84
C GLY A 373 11.02 9.54 -14.80
N GLY A 374 11.39 8.34 -15.18
CA GLY A 374 12.19 7.44 -14.38
C GLY A 374 13.15 6.65 -15.24
N PHE A 375 14.24 6.26 -14.64
CA PHE A 375 15.20 5.30 -15.15
C PHE A 375 15.48 4.29 -14.05
N SER A 376 15.48 3.00 -14.39
CA SER A 376 15.82 1.92 -13.47
C SER A 376 16.80 0.96 -14.15
N PHE A 377 17.78 0.55 -13.40
CA PHE A 377 18.70 -0.54 -13.71
C PHE A 377 18.58 -1.59 -12.62
N HIS A 378 18.35 -2.85 -13.00
CA HIS A 378 18.25 -3.98 -12.10
C HIS A 378 19.16 -5.11 -12.62
N ASP A 379 20.01 -5.66 -11.76
CA ASP A 379 20.86 -6.82 -12.00
C ASP A 379 20.64 -7.83 -10.89
N GLN A 380 20.14 -8.99 -11.25
CA GLN A 380 19.82 -10.08 -10.34
C GLN A 380 20.61 -11.33 -10.72
N ARG A 381 21.24 -11.95 -9.73
CA ARG A 381 21.97 -13.20 -9.87
C ARG A 381 21.41 -14.17 -8.85
N SER A 382 20.65 -15.12 -9.31
CA SER A 382 19.94 -16.05 -8.46
C SER A 382 20.29 -17.49 -8.78
N THR A 383 20.15 -18.34 -7.76
CA THR A 383 20.15 -19.79 -7.93
C THR A 383 18.99 -20.35 -7.12
N TYR A 384 18.25 -21.26 -7.69
CA TYR A 384 17.14 -22.01 -7.09
C TYR A 384 17.47 -23.49 -7.24
N GLY A 385 18.02 -24.07 -6.15
CA GLY A 385 18.63 -25.40 -6.24
C GLY A 385 19.73 -25.46 -7.30
N SER A 386 19.55 -26.29 -8.33
CA SER A 386 20.47 -26.41 -9.47
C SER A 386 20.18 -25.40 -10.61
N THR A 387 19.03 -24.71 -10.59
CA THR A 387 18.64 -23.74 -11.61
C THR A 387 19.34 -22.40 -11.38
N VAL A 388 20.06 -21.92 -12.38
CA VAL A 388 20.71 -20.59 -12.36
C VAL A 388 19.84 -19.61 -13.12
N PHE A 389 19.49 -18.51 -12.46
CA PHE A 389 18.72 -17.42 -13.05
C PHE A 389 19.49 -16.11 -12.88
N ASN A 390 20.09 -15.63 -13.98
CA ASN A 390 20.76 -14.35 -14.04
C ASN A 390 19.99 -13.44 -14.98
N ALA A 391 19.43 -12.36 -14.43
CA ALA A 391 18.60 -11.46 -15.19
C ALA A 391 19.02 -10.02 -15.02
N ARG A 392 18.89 -9.26 -16.09
CA ARG A 392 19.14 -7.81 -16.12
C ARG A 392 17.99 -7.09 -16.79
N GLU A 393 17.51 -6.03 -16.15
CA GLU A 393 16.47 -5.19 -16.69
C GLU A 393 16.86 -3.71 -16.64
N ILE A 394 16.64 -3.02 -17.76
CA ILE A 394 16.80 -1.57 -17.86
C ILE A 394 15.48 -0.99 -18.32
N THR A 395 14.90 -0.12 -17.53
CA THR A 395 13.65 0.56 -17.90
C THR A 395 13.85 2.07 -17.89
N ALA A 396 13.18 2.74 -18.80
CA ALA A 396 13.09 4.19 -18.83
C ALA A 396 11.68 4.63 -19.20
N ASN A 397 11.19 5.65 -18.54
CA ASN A 397 9.94 6.30 -18.93
C ASN A 397 10.10 7.82 -18.95
N ALA A 398 9.38 8.44 -19.85
CA ALA A 398 9.23 9.88 -19.92
C ALA A 398 7.78 10.23 -20.19
N GLU A 399 7.26 11.21 -19.49
CA GLU A 399 5.89 11.68 -19.62
C GLU A 399 5.85 13.20 -19.58
N ALA A 400 5.05 13.78 -20.46
CA ALA A 400 4.73 15.19 -20.45
C ALA A 400 3.22 15.39 -20.66
N PHE A 401 2.61 16.19 -19.81
CA PHE A 401 1.17 16.47 -19.89
C PHE A 401 0.83 17.93 -19.57
N HIS A 402 -0.29 18.36 -20.11
CA HIS A 402 -0.86 19.66 -19.83
C HIS A 402 -2.20 19.49 -19.11
N SER A 403 -2.28 20.04 -17.89
CA SER A 403 -3.49 20.04 -17.06
C SER A 403 -4.10 21.43 -17.06
N GLY A 404 -5.09 21.73 -17.91
CA GLY A 404 -5.69 23.01 -17.76
C GLY A 404 -6.38 23.67 -18.93
N TRP A 405 -6.69 22.97 -20.01
CA TRP A 405 -7.64 23.50 -20.98
C TRP A 405 -9.03 23.50 -20.38
N SER A 406 -9.38 24.60 -19.71
CA SER A 406 -10.70 24.80 -19.13
C SER A 406 -11.52 25.68 -20.04
N TRP A 407 -12.71 25.21 -20.47
CA TRP A 407 -13.66 26.03 -21.22
C TRP A 407 -14.89 26.46 -20.40
N LYS A 408 -14.99 25.88 -19.18
CA LYS A 408 -15.97 26.29 -18.16
C LYS A 408 -15.33 26.09 -16.78
N GLU A 409 -15.79 26.83 -15.81
CA GLU A 409 -15.27 26.80 -14.43
C GLU A 409 -15.15 25.39 -13.81
N ASN A 410 -16.06 24.48 -14.21
CA ASN A 410 -16.16 23.12 -13.68
C ASN A 410 -15.80 22.02 -14.71
N ARG A 411 -15.17 22.37 -15.84
CA ARG A 411 -14.79 21.40 -16.88
C ARG A 411 -13.37 21.63 -17.35
N ARG A 412 -12.58 20.57 -17.35
CA ARG A 412 -11.16 20.62 -17.73
C ARG A 412 -10.83 19.43 -18.62
N ILE A 413 -10.02 19.67 -19.63
CA ILE A 413 -9.33 18.62 -20.39
C ILE A 413 -7.87 18.63 -19.97
N THR A 414 -7.34 17.44 -19.76
CA THR A 414 -5.93 17.18 -19.57
C THR A 414 -5.49 16.20 -20.64
N GLY A 415 -4.37 16.43 -21.27
CA GLY A 415 -3.81 15.54 -22.27
C GLY A 415 -2.32 15.40 -22.12
N GLY A 416 -1.78 14.24 -22.50
CA GLY A 416 -0.37 13.97 -22.34
C GLY A 416 0.15 12.91 -23.33
N LEU A 417 1.47 12.87 -23.36
CA LEU A 417 2.25 11.89 -24.10
C LEU A 417 3.12 11.14 -23.12
N SER A 418 3.28 9.85 -23.30
CA SER A 418 4.25 9.05 -22.56
C SER A 418 5.02 8.12 -23.49
N LEU A 419 6.27 7.89 -23.12
CA LEU A 419 7.15 6.95 -23.77
C LEU A 419 7.76 6.06 -22.69
N MET A 420 7.64 4.76 -22.83
CA MET A 420 8.27 3.76 -21.98
C MET A 420 9.18 2.89 -22.85
N TRP A 421 10.36 2.62 -22.33
CA TRP A 421 11.30 1.69 -22.90
C TRP A 421 11.66 0.65 -21.86
N ASP A 422 11.68 -0.61 -22.26
CA ASP A 422 11.93 -1.76 -21.41
C ASP A 422 12.86 -2.72 -22.14
N ASN A 423 14.02 -2.99 -21.55
CA ASN A 423 15.01 -3.93 -22.05
C ASN A 423 15.31 -4.95 -20.95
N TYR A 424 14.83 -6.16 -21.15
CA TYR A 424 15.02 -7.30 -20.26
C TYR A 424 15.88 -8.35 -20.95
N ARG A 425 16.76 -8.98 -20.20
CA ARG A 425 17.61 -10.10 -20.61
C ARG A 425 17.76 -11.08 -19.48
N ASP A 426 17.66 -12.36 -19.76
CA ASP A 426 18.03 -13.42 -18.84
C ASP A 426 18.80 -14.55 -19.56
N GLU A 427 19.55 -15.34 -18.77
CA GLU A 427 20.38 -16.44 -19.26
C GLU A 427 19.66 -17.79 -19.12
N THR A 428 18.46 -17.82 -18.57
CA THR A 428 17.74 -19.06 -18.20
C THR A 428 16.95 -19.63 -19.36
N LEU A 429 16.34 -18.74 -20.17
CA LEU A 429 15.57 -19.12 -21.35
C LEU A 429 16.15 -18.47 -22.61
N ALA A 430 16.35 -19.28 -23.64
CA ALA A 430 16.98 -18.87 -24.88
C ALA A 430 16.23 -17.78 -25.67
N GLU A 431 14.95 -17.52 -25.38
CA GLU A 431 14.09 -16.56 -26.11
C GLU A 431 13.38 -15.54 -25.19
N SER A 432 13.89 -15.33 -23.97
CA SER A 432 13.28 -14.42 -23.00
C SER A 432 13.69 -12.95 -23.18
N ASP A 433 14.71 -12.67 -23.96
CA ASP A 433 15.20 -11.31 -24.21
C ASP A 433 14.11 -10.41 -24.80
N MET A 434 13.81 -9.31 -24.13
CA MET A 434 12.83 -8.34 -24.60
C MET A 434 13.43 -6.96 -24.75
N ASN A 435 13.04 -6.29 -25.83
CA ASN A 435 13.35 -4.88 -26.07
C ASN A 435 12.11 -4.18 -26.62
N VAL A 436 11.36 -3.54 -25.77
CA VAL A 436 10.04 -3.01 -26.08
C VAL A 436 9.98 -1.51 -25.87
N LEU A 437 9.53 -0.80 -26.90
CA LEU A 437 9.22 0.63 -26.84
C LEU A 437 7.69 0.81 -26.87
N VAL A 438 7.16 1.61 -25.95
CA VAL A 438 5.71 1.87 -25.80
C VAL A 438 5.43 3.36 -25.86
N PRO A 439 5.24 3.97 -27.00
CA PRO A 439 4.66 5.29 -27.13
C PRO A 439 3.17 5.25 -26.80
N ALA A 440 2.70 6.29 -26.12
CA ALA A 440 1.29 6.43 -25.79
C ALA A 440 0.83 7.89 -25.79
N VAL A 441 -0.43 8.08 -26.13
CA VAL A 441 -1.16 9.33 -25.98
C VAL A 441 -2.38 9.10 -25.13
N TYR A 442 -2.70 10.05 -24.27
CA TYR A 442 -3.89 9.97 -23.42
C TYR A 442 -4.56 11.34 -23.25
N VAL A 443 -5.85 11.27 -22.97
CA VAL A 443 -6.69 12.44 -22.69
C VAL A 443 -7.66 12.12 -21.58
N GLU A 444 -7.88 13.05 -20.68
CA GLU A 444 -8.92 13.00 -19.65
C GLU A 444 -9.80 14.24 -19.69
N HIS A 445 -11.11 14.03 -19.63
CA HIS A 445 -12.11 15.06 -19.42
C HIS A 445 -12.62 14.96 -18.00
N THR A 446 -12.28 15.93 -17.18
CA THR A 446 -12.78 16.07 -15.80
C THR A 446 -13.87 17.11 -15.75
N GLY A 447 -14.98 16.80 -15.08
CA GLY A 447 -16.07 17.71 -14.92
C GLY A 447 -16.83 17.55 -13.61
N ALA A 448 -17.60 18.57 -13.25
CA ALA A 448 -18.51 18.54 -12.12
C ALA A 448 -19.79 19.30 -12.44
N SER A 449 -20.89 18.97 -11.75
CA SER A 449 -22.12 19.79 -11.77
C SER A 449 -21.83 21.18 -11.22
N SER A 450 -22.67 22.14 -11.57
CA SER A 450 -22.67 23.45 -10.94
C SER A 450 -22.76 23.29 -9.42
N THR A 451 -22.07 24.15 -8.72
CA THR A 451 -22.14 24.24 -7.25
C THR A 451 -23.55 24.61 -6.83
N SER A 452 -24.13 23.87 -5.90
CA SER A 452 -25.38 24.27 -5.22
C SER A 452 -25.14 25.55 -4.40
N GLU A 453 -26.19 26.21 -3.93
CA GLU A 453 -26.10 27.39 -3.03
C GLU A 453 -25.21 27.10 -1.79
N SER A 454 -25.09 25.85 -1.38
CA SER A 454 -24.18 25.39 -0.30
C SER A 454 -22.72 25.16 -0.74
N GLY A 455 -22.35 25.53 -1.96
CA GLY A 455 -20.98 25.36 -2.48
C GLY A 455 -20.61 23.93 -2.88
N ARG A 456 -21.57 23.00 -2.93
CA ARG A 456 -21.32 21.57 -3.15
C ARG A 456 -21.49 21.14 -4.61
N LYS A 457 -20.54 20.35 -5.09
CA LYS A 457 -20.64 19.62 -6.36
C LYS A 457 -21.36 18.30 -6.12
N THR A 458 -22.59 18.18 -6.59
CA THR A 458 -23.39 16.96 -6.38
C THR A 458 -22.96 15.81 -7.29
N PHE A 459 -22.43 16.12 -8.45
CA PHE A 459 -21.97 15.17 -9.45
C PHE A 459 -20.58 15.54 -9.94
N SER A 460 -19.67 14.59 -10.05
CA SER A 460 -18.38 14.78 -10.71
C SER A 460 -18.01 13.53 -11.52
N TRP A 461 -17.19 13.71 -12.56
CA TRP A 461 -16.79 12.63 -13.45
C TRP A 461 -15.39 12.84 -14.02
N ILE A 462 -14.77 11.72 -14.38
CA ILE A 462 -13.53 11.67 -15.17
C ILE A 462 -13.76 10.64 -16.28
N HIS A 463 -13.68 11.08 -17.53
CA HIS A 463 -13.64 10.22 -18.70
C HIS A 463 -12.23 10.23 -19.24
N GLY A 464 -11.61 9.08 -19.39
CA GLY A 464 -10.25 8.95 -19.87
C GLY A 464 -10.17 8.02 -21.09
N LEU A 465 -9.28 8.33 -21.99
CA LEU A 465 -8.90 7.47 -23.11
C LEU A 465 -7.40 7.47 -23.24
N ARG A 466 -6.81 6.28 -23.30
CA ARG A 466 -5.41 6.06 -23.61
C ARG A 466 -5.28 5.18 -24.84
N ILE A 467 -4.37 5.54 -25.72
CA ILE A 467 -3.98 4.76 -26.89
C ILE A 467 -2.48 4.55 -26.78
N GLU A 468 -2.04 3.31 -26.82
CA GLU A 468 -0.63 2.94 -26.81
C GLU A 468 -0.33 1.91 -27.89
N LYS A 469 0.92 1.93 -28.39
CA LYS A 469 1.41 1.02 -29.40
C LYS A 469 2.74 0.43 -28.96
N PRO A 470 2.74 -0.70 -28.22
CA PRO A 470 3.97 -1.45 -27.97
C PRO A 470 4.63 -1.88 -29.27
N SER A 471 5.95 -1.89 -29.33
CA SER A 471 6.68 -2.29 -30.56
C SER A 471 6.48 -3.78 -30.92
N ASN A 472 6.13 -4.60 -29.93
CA ASN A 472 5.93 -6.06 -30.06
C ASN A 472 4.46 -6.49 -29.92
N ALA A 473 3.50 -5.58 -29.93
CA ALA A 473 2.08 -5.90 -29.80
C ALA A 473 1.22 -4.96 -30.65
N ASP A 474 -0.06 -5.24 -30.76
CA ASP A 474 -1.03 -4.41 -31.46
C ASP A 474 -1.37 -3.11 -30.69
N VAL A 475 -2.09 -2.21 -31.37
CA VAL A 475 -2.59 -0.98 -30.76
C VAL A 475 -3.56 -1.32 -29.64
N VAL A 476 -3.31 -0.79 -28.46
CA VAL A 476 -4.17 -0.93 -27.29
C VAL A 476 -4.96 0.35 -27.08
N ILE A 477 -6.27 0.20 -26.97
CA ILE A 477 -7.20 1.29 -26.64
C ILE A 477 -7.79 1.00 -25.27
N ALA A 478 -7.53 1.85 -24.30
CA ALA A 478 -7.95 1.71 -22.92
C ALA A 478 -8.88 2.86 -22.47
N PRO A 479 -10.19 2.74 -22.68
CA PRO A 479 -11.17 3.69 -22.15
C PRO A 479 -11.35 3.50 -20.65
N ARG A 480 -11.62 4.61 -19.93
CA ARG A 480 -11.93 4.64 -18.50
C ARG A 480 -13.00 5.67 -18.19
N ILE A 481 -13.93 5.32 -17.31
CA ILE A 481 -14.98 6.20 -16.83
C ILE A 481 -15.05 6.13 -15.31
N ASN A 482 -15.18 7.28 -14.70
CA ASN A 482 -15.32 7.40 -13.26
C ASN A 482 -16.39 8.44 -12.96
N PHE A 483 -17.37 8.07 -12.15
CA PHE A 483 -18.45 8.93 -11.70
C PHE A 483 -18.52 8.96 -10.20
N LYS A 484 -18.85 10.12 -9.67
CA LYS A 484 -19.19 10.32 -8.27
C LYS A 484 -20.49 11.06 -8.16
N TRP A 485 -21.35 10.56 -7.29
CA TRP A 485 -22.57 11.20 -6.86
C TRP A 485 -22.56 11.41 -5.35
N SER A 486 -22.78 12.65 -4.91
CA SER A 486 -22.82 13.03 -3.50
C SER A 486 -24.24 13.50 -3.13
N PRO A 487 -25.16 12.58 -2.81
CA PRO A 487 -26.55 12.94 -2.46
C PRO A 487 -26.65 13.80 -1.19
N SER A 488 -25.71 13.62 -0.26
CA SER A 488 -25.62 14.42 0.96
C SER A 488 -24.17 14.81 1.27
N HIS A 489 -23.94 15.59 2.31
CA HIS A 489 -22.59 15.94 2.79
C HIS A 489 -21.84 14.74 3.36
N THR A 490 -22.57 13.72 3.79
CA THR A 490 -22.05 12.54 4.47
C THR A 490 -21.97 11.32 3.58
N VAL A 491 -22.64 11.31 2.42
CA VAL A 491 -22.72 10.12 1.54
C VAL A 491 -22.13 10.44 0.18
N ASP A 492 -21.22 9.58 -0.25
CA ASP A 492 -20.64 9.55 -1.60
C ASP A 492 -20.85 8.17 -2.22
N VAL A 493 -21.30 8.14 -3.46
CA VAL A 493 -21.39 6.94 -4.30
C VAL A 493 -20.47 7.11 -5.50
N ARG A 494 -19.66 6.09 -5.81
CA ARG A 494 -18.71 6.13 -6.93
C ARG A 494 -18.86 4.90 -7.80
N LEU A 495 -18.78 5.10 -9.10
CA LEU A 495 -18.73 4.05 -10.13
C LEU A 495 -17.48 4.28 -10.96
N ASN A 496 -16.65 3.26 -11.06
CA ASN A 496 -15.43 3.26 -11.84
C ASN A 496 -15.48 2.06 -12.79
N ALA A 497 -15.15 2.26 -14.07
CA ALA A 497 -15.03 1.17 -15.03
C ALA A 497 -13.95 1.50 -16.07
N GLY A 498 -13.29 0.46 -16.59
CA GLY A 498 -12.25 0.65 -17.59
C GLY A 498 -11.69 -0.66 -18.14
N ARG A 499 -10.95 -0.54 -19.24
CA ARG A 499 -10.20 -1.63 -19.85
C ARG A 499 -8.77 -1.65 -19.32
N GLY A 500 -8.30 -2.83 -18.89
CA GLY A 500 -6.92 -3.13 -18.55
C GLY A 500 -6.27 -3.97 -19.66
N TYR A 501 -4.94 -3.96 -19.68
CA TYR A 501 -4.12 -4.73 -20.60
C TYR A 501 -2.76 -4.95 -19.97
N ARG A 502 -2.26 -6.19 -19.97
CA ARG A 502 -0.95 -6.54 -19.43
C ARG A 502 -0.11 -7.25 -20.48
N ARG A 503 1.13 -6.81 -20.63
CA ARG A 503 2.17 -7.55 -21.31
C ARG A 503 2.82 -8.51 -20.33
N VAL A 504 3.27 -9.62 -20.82
CA VAL A 504 3.81 -10.70 -20.00
C VAL A 504 5.31 -10.58 -19.86
N HIS A 505 5.80 -10.80 -18.64
CA HIS A 505 7.19 -10.96 -18.28
C HIS A 505 7.30 -12.21 -17.41
N LEU A 506 7.28 -13.38 -17.99
CA LEU A 506 6.98 -14.63 -17.31
C LEU A 506 7.88 -14.90 -16.10
N PHE A 507 9.18 -14.79 -16.20
CA PHE A 507 10.11 -15.12 -15.13
C PHE A 507 10.42 -13.99 -14.15
N THR A 508 10.03 -12.77 -14.48
CA THR A 508 10.20 -11.65 -13.57
C THR A 508 9.12 -11.61 -12.50
N GLU A 509 8.00 -12.26 -12.76
CA GLU A 509 6.77 -12.14 -12.01
C GLU A 509 6.46 -13.42 -11.21
N GLU A 510 6.94 -14.57 -11.67
CA GLU A 510 6.58 -15.90 -11.17
C GLU A 510 7.81 -16.65 -10.63
N HIS A 511 8.39 -16.18 -9.54
CA HIS A 511 9.52 -16.86 -8.91
C HIS A 511 9.18 -18.29 -8.43
N ALA A 512 7.92 -18.55 -8.09
CA ALA A 512 7.44 -19.89 -7.74
C ALA A 512 7.67 -20.92 -8.84
N ALA A 513 7.74 -20.49 -10.10
CA ALA A 513 8.07 -21.36 -11.23
C ALA A 513 9.54 -21.83 -11.22
N LEU A 514 10.41 -21.16 -10.48
CA LEU A 514 11.83 -21.51 -10.36
C LEU A 514 12.11 -22.35 -9.10
N ASP A 515 11.13 -22.46 -8.19
CA ASP A 515 11.22 -23.17 -6.93
C ASP A 515 10.94 -24.68 -7.16
N GLY A 516 11.97 -25.47 -7.29
CA GLY A 516 11.81 -26.91 -7.43
C GLY A 516 12.43 -27.51 -8.66
N SER A 517 12.13 -28.79 -8.90
CA SER A 517 12.69 -29.58 -9.99
C SER A 517 11.87 -29.51 -11.29
N ARG A 518 10.79 -28.72 -11.32
CA ARG A 518 9.85 -28.69 -12.46
C ARG A 518 10.35 -27.81 -13.57
N ALA A 519 10.20 -28.30 -14.81
CA ALA A 519 10.47 -27.48 -15.99
C ALA A 519 9.36 -26.44 -16.20
N VAL A 520 9.73 -25.25 -16.68
CA VAL A 520 8.79 -24.25 -17.10
C VAL A 520 8.60 -24.32 -18.61
N LEU A 521 7.37 -24.49 -19.03
CA LEU A 521 6.99 -24.61 -20.44
C LEU A 521 6.07 -23.47 -20.86
N GLN A 522 6.23 -23.01 -22.08
CA GLN A 522 5.35 -22.03 -22.74
C GLN A 522 5.11 -22.46 -24.20
N PRO A 523 4.03 -21.97 -24.84
CA PRO A 523 3.81 -22.25 -26.28
C PRO A 523 4.95 -21.73 -27.13
N ASP A 524 5.28 -22.46 -28.21
CA ASP A 524 6.33 -22.06 -29.18
C ASP A 524 6.07 -20.68 -29.81
N GLU A 525 4.81 -20.31 -29.96
CA GLU A 525 4.37 -19.00 -30.48
C GLU A 525 4.41 -17.89 -29.43
N GLY A 526 4.80 -18.20 -28.17
CA GLY A 526 4.82 -17.30 -27.04
C GLY A 526 3.43 -17.00 -26.48
N LEU A 527 3.39 -16.25 -25.38
CA LEU A 527 2.16 -15.89 -24.69
C LEU A 527 1.58 -14.59 -25.26
N ARG A 528 0.26 -14.57 -25.49
CA ARG A 528 -0.47 -13.37 -25.87
C ARG A 528 -0.66 -12.45 -24.66
N PRO A 529 -0.64 -11.12 -24.87
CA PRO A 529 -0.97 -10.18 -23.80
C PRO A 529 -2.39 -10.37 -23.28
N GLU A 530 -2.57 -10.19 -21.98
CA GLU A 530 -3.86 -10.27 -21.32
C GLU A 530 -4.69 -9.01 -21.53
N SER A 531 -6.00 -9.15 -21.60
CA SER A 531 -6.95 -8.04 -21.65
C SER A 531 -8.02 -8.22 -20.57
N SER A 532 -8.48 -7.14 -19.98
CA SER A 532 -9.51 -7.20 -18.94
C SER A 532 -10.48 -6.03 -19.02
N TRP A 533 -11.71 -6.27 -18.51
CA TRP A 533 -12.68 -5.24 -18.21
C TRP A 533 -12.94 -5.22 -16.72
N ASN A 534 -12.81 -4.04 -16.12
CA ASN A 534 -12.93 -3.84 -14.69
C ASN A 534 -14.10 -2.91 -14.38
N ALA A 535 -14.84 -3.20 -13.33
CA ALA A 535 -15.88 -2.32 -12.78
C ALA A 535 -15.85 -2.36 -11.25
N ASN A 536 -16.03 -1.19 -10.63
CA ASN A 536 -16.10 -1.02 -9.18
C ASN A 536 -17.20 -0.03 -8.84
N LEU A 537 -18.16 -0.44 -8.01
CA LEU A 537 -19.19 0.41 -7.43
C LEU A 537 -18.94 0.51 -5.92
N SER A 538 -18.85 1.74 -5.40
CA SER A 538 -18.62 1.94 -3.97
C SER A 538 -19.54 3.02 -3.40
N ALA A 539 -19.89 2.85 -2.13
CA ALA A 539 -20.62 3.84 -1.35
C ALA A 539 -19.87 4.09 -0.04
N SER A 540 -19.76 5.33 0.36
CA SER A 540 -19.14 5.72 1.64
C SER A 540 -20.03 6.70 2.39
N TRP A 541 -20.12 6.48 3.70
CA TRP A 541 -20.79 7.36 4.64
C TRP A 541 -19.76 7.86 5.66
N SER A 542 -19.68 9.18 5.81
CA SER A 542 -18.76 9.81 6.77
C SER A 542 -19.55 10.75 7.67
N THR A 543 -19.32 10.63 8.96
CA THR A 543 -19.90 11.50 9.98
C THR A 543 -18.88 11.79 11.07
N GLY A 544 -19.13 12.80 11.85
CA GLY A 544 -18.28 13.14 13.00
C GLY A 544 -18.70 14.43 13.64
N ASP A 545 -18.24 14.58 14.88
CA ASP A 545 -18.37 15.78 15.68
C ASP A 545 -17.05 16.03 16.45
N ASP A 546 -17.08 16.91 17.45
CA ASP A 546 -15.90 17.22 18.29
C ASP A 546 -15.40 16.02 19.11
N THR A 547 -16.17 14.94 19.22
CA THR A 547 -15.88 13.78 20.06
C THR A 547 -15.41 12.57 19.29
N TYR A 548 -15.90 12.38 18.07
CA TYR A 548 -15.53 11.25 17.21
C TYR A 548 -15.64 11.57 15.73
N ALA A 549 -14.97 10.79 14.91
CA ALA A 549 -15.16 10.72 13.46
C ALA A 549 -15.34 9.26 13.03
N ALA A 550 -16.25 9.04 12.10
CA ALA A 550 -16.55 7.72 11.56
C ALA A 550 -16.66 7.80 10.04
N THR A 551 -16.02 6.85 9.37
CA THR A 551 -16.20 6.60 7.94
C THR A 551 -16.49 5.11 7.74
N VAL A 552 -17.60 4.80 7.09
CA VAL A 552 -17.97 3.45 6.70
C VAL A 552 -18.10 3.42 5.20
N SER A 553 -17.50 2.45 4.56
CA SER A 553 -17.62 2.26 3.12
C SER A 553 -17.85 0.80 2.74
N GLY A 554 -18.57 0.60 1.65
CA GLY A 554 -18.75 -0.69 1.00
C GLY A 554 -18.46 -0.58 -0.48
N HIS A 555 -18.03 -1.67 -1.09
CA HIS A 555 -17.77 -1.73 -2.52
C HIS A 555 -18.03 -3.11 -3.09
N ILE A 556 -18.39 -3.12 -4.37
CA ILE A 556 -18.53 -4.33 -5.18
C ILE A 556 -17.59 -4.17 -6.35
N PHE A 557 -16.80 -5.19 -6.66
CA PHE A 557 -15.85 -5.17 -7.75
C PHE A 557 -16.00 -6.39 -8.65
N SER A 558 -15.64 -6.22 -9.90
CA SER A 558 -15.64 -7.27 -10.92
C SER A 558 -14.56 -6.99 -11.95
N THR A 559 -13.72 -7.98 -12.22
CA THR A 559 -12.70 -7.96 -13.28
C THR A 559 -12.89 -9.20 -14.13
N LEU A 560 -13.21 -9.01 -15.41
CA LEU A 560 -13.33 -10.05 -16.40
C LEU A 560 -12.12 -10.03 -17.31
N PHE A 561 -11.38 -11.13 -17.35
CA PHE A 561 -10.21 -11.30 -18.21
C PHE A 561 -10.59 -12.08 -19.48
N THR A 562 -9.99 -11.64 -20.57
CA THR A 562 -9.87 -12.41 -21.81
C THR A 562 -8.39 -12.65 -22.05
N ASP A 563 -8.02 -13.80 -22.60
CA ASP A 563 -6.61 -14.19 -22.80
C ASP A 563 -5.77 -14.20 -21.51
N ARG A 564 -6.38 -14.49 -20.36
CA ARG A 564 -5.62 -14.57 -19.10
C ARG A 564 -4.53 -15.63 -19.22
N ILE A 565 -3.37 -15.30 -18.68
CA ILE A 565 -2.27 -16.26 -18.56
C ILE A 565 -2.49 -17.03 -17.27
N TYR A 566 -2.40 -18.34 -17.39
CA TYR A 566 -2.58 -19.28 -16.30
C TYR A 566 -1.36 -20.20 -16.23
N ALA A 567 -0.87 -20.38 -15.01
CA ALA A 567 0.14 -21.38 -14.71
C ALA A 567 -0.57 -22.67 -14.39
N ASP A 568 -0.53 -23.62 -15.31
CA ASP A 568 -1.10 -24.95 -15.14
C ASP A 568 -0.09 -25.84 -14.42
N TYR A 569 -0.38 -26.06 -13.15
CA TYR A 569 0.46 -26.86 -12.24
C TYR A 569 0.12 -28.35 -12.29
N ASP A 570 -1.03 -28.71 -12.82
CA ASP A 570 -1.61 -30.06 -12.68
C ASP A 570 -1.54 -30.89 -13.94
N SER A 571 -1.42 -30.29 -15.12
CA SER A 571 -1.42 -31.00 -16.40
C SER A 571 -0.20 -31.91 -16.61
N LEU A 572 0.96 -31.53 -16.11
CA LEU A 572 2.20 -32.30 -16.21
C LEU A 572 2.90 -32.44 -14.87
N PRO A 573 3.24 -33.65 -14.40
CA PRO A 573 3.86 -33.85 -13.07
C PRO A 573 5.19 -33.10 -12.91
N ASN A 574 5.98 -32.97 -13.99
CA ASN A 574 7.34 -32.46 -13.97
C ASN A 574 7.46 -31.06 -14.60
N ALA A 575 6.36 -30.39 -14.89
CA ALA A 575 6.39 -29.09 -15.56
C ALA A 575 5.23 -28.21 -15.11
N ILE A 576 5.49 -26.91 -15.10
CA ILE A 576 4.48 -25.87 -15.00
C ILE A 576 4.28 -25.33 -16.40
N VAL A 577 3.05 -25.44 -16.91
CA VAL A 577 2.72 -25.02 -18.29
C VAL A 577 2.03 -23.66 -18.26
N TYR A 578 2.73 -22.63 -18.73
CA TYR A 578 2.13 -21.31 -18.89
C TYR A 578 1.41 -21.22 -20.22
N ARG A 579 0.14 -20.87 -20.21
CA ARG A 579 -0.67 -20.72 -21.41
C ARG A 579 -1.72 -19.62 -21.25
N ASN A 580 -2.13 -19.01 -22.35
CA ASN A 580 -3.36 -18.22 -22.32
C ASN A 580 -4.55 -19.18 -22.28
N ILE A 581 -5.52 -18.89 -21.42
CA ILE A 581 -6.77 -19.67 -21.36
C ILE A 581 -7.58 -19.43 -22.65
N ASP A 582 -8.12 -20.50 -23.21
CA ASP A 582 -9.18 -20.42 -24.23
C ASP A 582 -10.53 -20.31 -23.51
N GLY A 583 -10.81 -19.10 -22.97
CA GLY A 583 -11.97 -18.87 -22.11
C GLY A 583 -11.94 -17.53 -21.44
N VAL A 584 -12.46 -17.45 -20.24
CA VAL A 584 -12.54 -16.23 -19.43
C VAL A 584 -12.09 -16.46 -17.98
N GLY A 585 -11.35 -15.49 -17.43
CA GLY A 585 -11.11 -15.41 -16.01
C GLY A 585 -12.05 -14.39 -15.39
N TRP A 586 -12.67 -14.71 -14.25
CA TRP A 586 -13.56 -13.76 -13.58
C TRP A 586 -13.25 -13.63 -12.10
N ASN A 587 -12.74 -12.46 -11.70
CA ASN A 587 -12.55 -12.08 -10.31
C ASN A 587 -13.65 -11.10 -9.89
N ARG A 588 -14.40 -11.44 -8.84
CA ARG A 588 -15.53 -10.66 -8.34
C ARG A 588 -15.65 -10.74 -6.84
N GLY A 589 -16.17 -9.68 -6.23
CA GLY A 589 -16.35 -9.70 -4.78
C GLY A 589 -17.04 -8.46 -4.23
N ILE A 590 -17.22 -8.49 -2.93
CA ILE A 590 -17.79 -7.42 -2.13
C ILE A 590 -16.88 -7.17 -0.92
N GLY A 591 -16.62 -5.89 -0.63
CA GLY A 591 -15.86 -5.49 0.55
C GLY A 591 -16.55 -4.39 1.33
N ALA A 592 -16.26 -4.34 2.62
CA ALA A 592 -16.72 -3.28 3.51
C ALA A 592 -15.59 -2.87 4.46
N ASP A 593 -15.49 -1.59 4.78
CA ASP A 593 -14.52 -1.07 5.72
C ASP A 593 -15.11 0.05 6.60
N ALA A 594 -14.61 0.14 7.83
CA ALA A 594 -14.95 1.16 8.77
C ALA A 594 -13.69 1.71 9.45
N LEU A 595 -13.59 3.03 9.52
CA LEU A 595 -12.59 3.76 10.27
C LEU A 595 -13.30 4.62 11.31
N LEU A 596 -12.98 4.39 12.57
CA LEU A 596 -13.53 5.10 13.71
C LEU A 596 -12.39 5.74 14.52
N THR A 597 -12.51 6.99 14.85
CA THR A 597 -11.51 7.69 15.66
C THR A 597 -12.19 8.55 16.69
N GLY A 598 -11.62 8.64 17.90
CA GLY A 598 -12.16 9.47 18.97
C GLY A 598 -11.17 10.53 19.43
N ALA A 599 -11.69 11.69 19.81
CA ALA A 599 -10.91 12.80 20.36
C ALA A 599 -10.16 12.42 21.65
N SER A 600 -10.63 11.40 22.36
CA SER A 600 -9.95 10.83 23.52
C SER A 600 -8.73 9.98 23.21
N GLY A 601 -8.36 9.84 21.91
CA GLY A 601 -7.12 9.19 21.47
C GLY A 601 -7.25 7.72 21.13
N TRP A 602 -8.46 7.19 20.92
CA TRP A 602 -8.67 5.85 20.38
C TRP A 602 -8.88 5.86 18.87
N SER A 603 -8.52 4.78 18.23
CA SER A 603 -8.81 4.49 16.82
C SER A 603 -9.18 3.03 16.65
N CYS A 604 -10.06 2.75 15.68
CA CYS A 604 -10.45 1.40 15.31
C CYS A 604 -10.65 1.34 13.79
N THR A 605 -10.06 0.33 13.18
CA THR A 605 -10.25 -0.01 11.77
C THR A 605 -10.82 -1.42 11.67
N LEU A 606 -11.81 -1.60 10.82
CA LEU A 606 -12.41 -2.90 10.52
C LEU A 606 -12.55 -2.99 9.01
N GLY A 607 -12.25 -4.14 8.46
CA GLY A 607 -12.44 -4.41 7.04
C GLY A 607 -12.78 -5.88 6.83
N ALA A 608 -13.57 -6.16 5.82
CA ALA A 608 -13.85 -7.52 5.38
C ALA A 608 -14.07 -7.54 3.87
N THR A 609 -13.60 -8.57 3.20
CA THR A 609 -13.78 -8.80 1.78
C THR A 609 -14.13 -10.26 1.54
N MET A 610 -15.19 -10.48 0.77
CA MET A 610 -15.55 -11.79 0.21
C MET A 610 -15.29 -11.72 -1.29
N LEU A 611 -14.60 -12.68 -1.82
CA LEU A 611 -14.28 -12.73 -3.24
C LEU A 611 -14.35 -14.15 -3.79
N ARG A 612 -14.50 -14.23 -5.09
CA ARG A 612 -14.34 -15.45 -5.86
C ARG A 612 -13.58 -15.13 -7.13
N SER A 613 -12.50 -15.84 -7.37
CA SER A 613 -11.65 -15.73 -8.56
C SER A 613 -11.65 -17.07 -9.27
N GLN A 614 -12.12 -17.11 -10.51
CA GLN A 614 -12.39 -18.36 -11.24
C GLN A 614 -11.90 -18.28 -12.67
N LEU A 615 -11.52 -19.44 -13.20
CA LEU A 615 -11.26 -19.68 -14.61
C LEU A 615 -12.39 -20.54 -15.19
N LEU A 616 -12.82 -20.20 -16.39
CA LEU A 616 -13.73 -20.99 -17.18
C LEU A 616 -13.08 -21.23 -18.55
N GLU A 617 -12.65 -22.44 -18.77
CA GLU A 617 -12.13 -22.89 -20.08
C GLU A 617 -13.28 -23.36 -20.95
N GLU A 618 -13.10 -23.23 -22.27
CA GLU A 618 -14.09 -23.49 -23.33
C GLU A 618 -15.27 -22.53 -23.41
N SER A 619 -15.36 -22.02 -24.53
CA SER A 619 -16.24 -21.32 -25.46
C SER A 619 -17.71 -21.07 -25.12
N ASP A 620 -18.27 -21.54 -24.06
CA ASP A 620 -19.64 -21.21 -23.69
C ASP A 620 -19.67 -19.85 -22.97
N LEU A 621 -20.25 -18.90 -23.66
CA LEU A 621 -20.34 -17.49 -23.32
C LEU A 621 -20.55 -17.24 -21.79
N PRO A 622 -19.91 -16.21 -21.20
CA PRO A 622 -19.89 -15.94 -19.77
C PRO A 622 -21.28 -15.66 -19.13
N TRP A 623 -22.35 -15.70 -19.90
CA TRP A 623 -23.75 -15.52 -19.48
C TRP A 623 -24.54 -16.84 -19.39
N SER A 624 -23.95 -17.97 -19.74
CA SER A 624 -24.59 -19.27 -19.54
C SER A 624 -24.42 -19.70 -18.08
N THR A 625 -25.51 -19.82 -17.33
CA THR A 625 -25.51 -20.18 -15.91
C THR A 625 -24.99 -21.60 -15.64
N ALA A 626 -25.03 -22.49 -16.61
CA ALA A 626 -24.60 -23.89 -16.46
C ALA A 626 -23.06 -24.04 -16.46
N SER A 627 -22.32 -23.16 -17.13
CA SER A 627 -20.87 -23.27 -17.29
C SER A 627 -20.07 -22.80 -16.08
N TRP A 628 -20.60 -21.91 -15.24
CA TRP A 628 -19.89 -21.44 -14.04
C TRP A 628 -19.90 -22.42 -12.86
N GLU A 629 -20.68 -23.47 -12.90
CA GLU A 629 -20.62 -24.57 -11.93
C GLU A 629 -19.39 -25.46 -12.16
N GLU A 630 -18.85 -25.47 -13.38
CA GLU A 630 -17.65 -26.21 -13.78
C GLU A 630 -16.38 -25.35 -13.72
N ALA A 631 -16.50 -24.07 -13.35
CA ALA A 631 -15.38 -23.15 -13.31
C ALA A 631 -14.45 -23.45 -12.13
N GLU A 632 -13.15 -23.44 -12.39
CA GLU A 632 -12.11 -23.68 -11.38
C GLU A 632 -11.78 -22.41 -10.59
N ASP A 633 -11.67 -22.54 -9.28
CA ASP A 633 -11.19 -21.46 -8.41
C ASP A 633 -9.66 -21.29 -8.61
N ILE A 634 -9.20 -20.02 -8.70
CA ILE A 634 -7.79 -19.70 -8.88
C ILE A 634 -7.05 -19.89 -7.54
N GLU A 635 -5.83 -20.41 -7.62
CA GLU A 635 -4.97 -20.66 -6.49
C GLU A 635 -4.62 -19.37 -5.73
N PHE A 636 -4.34 -19.49 -4.43
CA PHE A 636 -3.94 -18.42 -3.53
C PHE A 636 -4.91 -17.23 -3.41
N ALA A 637 -6.14 -17.35 -3.95
CA ALA A 637 -7.19 -16.35 -3.83
C ALA A 637 -8.15 -16.71 -2.69
N PRO A 638 -8.01 -16.17 -1.46
CA PRO A 638 -8.86 -16.52 -0.33
C PRO A 638 -10.30 -16.05 -0.57
N ASN A 639 -11.26 -16.93 -0.32
CA ASN A 639 -12.69 -16.62 -0.48
C ASN A 639 -13.20 -15.55 0.51
N PHE A 640 -12.51 -15.36 1.64
CA PHE A 640 -12.84 -14.39 2.67
C PHE A 640 -11.57 -13.86 3.35
N THR A 641 -11.51 -12.56 3.54
CA THR A 641 -10.49 -11.91 4.37
C THR A 641 -11.15 -10.90 5.30
N ALA A 642 -10.63 -10.76 6.52
CA ALA A 642 -11.05 -9.71 7.43
C ALA A 642 -9.83 -9.10 8.11
N ASN A 643 -9.79 -7.77 8.16
CA ASN A 643 -8.73 -7.00 8.79
C ASN A 643 -9.31 -6.18 9.93
N PHE A 644 -8.59 -6.12 11.04
CA PHE A 644 -8.97 -5.29 12.17
C PHE A 644 -7.73 -4.66 12.79
N GLY A 645 -7.88 -3.45 13.25
CA GLY A 645 -6.80 -2.73 13.89
C GLY A 645 -7.35 -1.71 14.88
N GLY A 646 -6.52 -1.28 15.79
CA GLY A 646 -6.90 -0.25 16.72
C GLY A 646 -5.77 0.18 17.62
N GLY A 647 -5.98 1.32 18.24
CA GLY A 647 -5.04 1.88 19.18
C GLY A 647 -5.72 2.76 20.21
N TYR A 648 -5.06 2.93 21.31
CA TYR A 648 -5.42 3.89 22.32
C TYR A 648 -4.18 4.61 22.83
N ARG A 649 -4.25 5.94 22.87
CA ARG A 649 -3.17 6.78 23.36
C ARG A 649 -3.66 7.63 24.54
N TRP A 650 -2.99 7.49 25.69
CA TRP A 650 -3.16 8.38 26.84
C TRP A 650 -1.83 9.09 27.17
N GLY A 651 -1.81 10.36 26.90
CA GLY A 651 -0.59 11.16 27.08
C GLY A 651 0.57 10.67 26.20
N ASN A 652 1.62 10.20 26.84
CA ASN A 652 2.86 9.78 26.19
C ASN A 652 2.95 8.27 25.92
N ILE A 653 1.98 7.50 26.37
CA ILE A 653 1.93 6.05 26.23
C ILE A 653 0.78 5.69 25.29
N GLY A 654 0.93 4.63 24.53
CA GLY A 654 -0.17 4.08 23.77
C GLY A 654 0.02 2.59 23.52
N VAL A 655 -1.08 1.98 23.10
CA VAL A 655 -1.18 0.56 22.74
C VAL A 655 -1.76 0.50 21.35
N ASN A 656 -1.19 -0.35 20.52
CA ASN A 656 -1.72 -0.67 19.20
C ASN A 656 -1.90 -2.17 19.08
N PHE A 657 -2.91 -2.58 18.33
CA PHE A 657 -3.09 -3.93 17.88
C PHE A 657 -3.53 -3.92 16.42
N SER A 658 -3.17 -4.96 15.69
CA SER A 658 -3.62 -5.23 14.33
C SER A 658 -3.79 -6.72 14.16
N GLY A 659 -4.66 -7.13 13.26
CA GLY A 659 -4.85 -8.52 12.94
C GLY A 659 -5.60 -8.69 11.65
N GLN A 660 -5.47 -9.89 11.11
CA GLN A 660 -6.20 -10.35 9.95
C GLN A 660 -6.66 -11.79 10.14
N HIS A 661 -7.76 -12.10 9.51
CA HIS A 661 -8.24 -13.45 9.27
C HIS A 661 -8.22 -13.71 7.78
N VAL A 662 -7.60 -14.83 7.39
CA VAL A 662 -7.56 -15.31 6.00
C VAL A 662 -8.33 -16.62 5.94
N GLY A 663 -9.34 -16.67 5.07
CA GLY A 663 -10.18 -17.84 4.85
C GLY A 663 -9.52 -18.87 3.95
N VAL A 664 -10.29 -19.83 3.57
CA VAL A 664 -9.88 -20.94 2.70
C VAL A 664 -9.53 -20.42 1.31
N MET A 665 -8.50 -20.97 0.70
CA MET A 665 -8.09 -20.78 -0.69
C MET A 665 -7.68 -22.10 -1.34
N ARG A 666 -7.84 -22.22 -2.65
CA ARG A 666 -7.31 -23.35 -3.42
C ARG A 666 -5.79 -23.27 -3.44
N LEU A 667 -5.14 -24.41 -3.39
CA LEU A 667 -3.68 -24.56 -3.46
C LEU A 667 -3.30 -25.35 -4.71
N PRO A 668 -2.14 -25.07 -5.31
CA PRO A 668 -1.62 -25.87 -6.40
C PRO A 668 -1.15 -27.26 -5.91
N PHE A 669 -0.93 -28.17 -6.86
CA PHE A 669 -0.29 -29.47 -6.61
C PHE A 669 -0.96 -30.33 -5.54
N TYR A 670 -2.28 -30.40 -5.55
CA TYR A 670 -2.99 -31.30 -4.64
C TYR A 670 -2.89 -32.75 -5.09
N SER A 671 -2.88 -33.67 -4.12
CA SER A 671 -2.82 -35.10 -4.36
C SER A 671 -3.62 -35.84 -3.29
N ALA A 672 -3.60 -37.16 -3.32
CA ALA A 672 -4.23 -37.96 -2.27
C ALA A 672 -3.65 -37.69 -0.87
N THR A 673 -2.43 -37.18 -0.77
CA THR A 673 -1.71 -36.86 0.48
C THR A 673 -1.67 -35.36 0.79
N GLU A 674 -1.87 -34.51 -0.21
CA GLU A 674 -1.81 -33.06 -0.09
C GLU A 674 -3.21 -32.45 -0.34
N PRO A 675 -3.73 -31.62 0.59
CA PRO A 675 -5.06 -31.07 0.49
C PRO A 675 -5.18 -30.06 -0.67
N GLU A 676 -6.33 -30.06 -1.35
CA GLU A 676 -6.65 -29.08 -2.39
C GLU A 676 -6.80 -27.67 -1.83
N ASN A 677 -7.23 -27.56 -0.58
CA ASN A 677 -7.55 -26.28 0.03
C ASN A 677 -6.70 -26.00 1.26
N SER A 678 -6.37 -24.74 1.47
CA SER A 678 -5.67 -24.27 2.66
C SER A 678 -6.52 -24.33 3.92
N GLU A 679 -5.89 -24.37 5.07
CA GLU A 679 -6.55 -24.07 6.34
C GLU A 679 -6.72 -22.55 6.52
N PRO A 680 -7.82 -22.07 7.09
CA PRO A 680 -7.96 -20.67 7.45
C PRO A 680 -7.04 -20.35 8.64
N PHE A 681 -6.48 -19.14 8.66
CA PHE A 681 -5.60 -18.71 9.76
C PHE A 681 -5.88 -17.29 10.24
N GLN A 682 -5.34 -16.96 11.40
CA GLN A 682 -5.42 -15.62 12.01
C GLN A 682 -4.04 -15.15 12.40
N LEU A 683 -3.67 -13.97 11.93
CA LEU A 683 -2.43 -13.29 12.28
C LEU A 683 -2.76 -12.06 13.13
N MET A 684 -2.13 -11.94 14.29
CA MET A 684 -2.36 -10.81 15.21
C MET A 684 -1.05 -10.23 15.69
N HIS A 685 -0.99 -8.92 15.83
CA HIS A 685 0.15 -8.18 16.38
C HIS A 685 -0.32 -7.24 17.47
N CYS A 686 0.52 -7.02 18.47
CA CYS A 686 0.27 -6.01 19.47
C CYS A 686 1.55 -5.28 19.85
N SER A 687 1.43 -4.02 20.24
CA SER A 687 2.57 -3.24 20.74
C SER A 687 2.15 -2.20 21.76
N VAL A 688 3.09 -1.86 22.63
CA VAL A 688 2.99 -0.74 23.57
C VAL A 688 4.13 0.22 23.24
N PHE A 689 3.84 1.50 23.20
CA PHE A 689 4.85 2.51 22.94
C PHE A 689 4.81 3.64 23.97
N ARG A 690 5.97 4.26 24.17
CA ARG A 690 6.12 5.47 24.98
C ARG A 690 6.91 6.51 24.20
N SER A 691 6.35 7.72 24.11
CA SER A 691 7.01 8.86 23.45
C SER A 691 7.44 9.90 24.49
N TRP A 692 8.61 10.52 24.27
CA TRP A 692 9.11 11.60 25.13
C TRP A 692 9.99 12.56 24.31
N SER A 693 10.08 13.80 24.79
CA SER A 693 11.03 14.78 24.28
C SER A 693 11.94 15.23 25.43
N PRO A 694 13.26 15.30 25.23
CA PRO A 694 14.17 15.83 26.25
C PRO A 694 13.79 17.26 26.59
N ARG A 695 13.81 17.60 27.90
CA ARG A 695 13.38 18.93 28.38
C ARG A 695 14.37 20.04 28.05
N ASN A 696 15.66 19.72 27.98
CA ASN A 696 16.74 20.71 27.82
C ASN A 696 17.83 20.18 26.86
N GLY A 697 18.58 21.08 26.24
CA GLY A 697 19.75 20.78 25.42
C GLY A 697 19.48 20.76 23.92
N ARG A 698 20.51 20.39 23.16
CA ARG A 698 20.51 20.37 21.68
C ARG A 698 19.40 19.48 21.07
N PHE A 699 18.93 18.49 21.82
CA PHE A 699 17.91 17.53 21.41
C PHE A 699 16.51 17.84 21.95
N SER A 700 16.26 19.03 22.51
CA SER A 700 14.95 19.39 23.08
C SER A 700 13.79 19.39 22.06
N LYS A 701 14.12 19.50 20.75
CA LYS A 701 13.17 19.42 19.65
C LYS A 701 12.92 17.99 19.14
N THR A 702 13.67 17.00 19.65
CA THR A 702 13.56 15.61 19.22
C THR A 702 12.46 14.89 19.98
N THR A 703 11.54 14.26 19.26
CA THR A 703 10.59 13.30 19.84
C THR A 703 11.17 11.90 19.69
N ASN A 704 11.33 11.20 20.82
CA ASN A 704 11.75 9.80 20.86
C ASN A 704 10.55 8.93 21.16
N THR A 705 10.51 7.73 20.57
CA THR A 705 9.48 6.72 20.85
C THR A 705 10.15 5.36 20.99
N LEU A 706 9.91 4.71 22.12
CA LEU A 706 10.27 3.32 22.34
C LEU A 706 9.01 2.47 22.19
N THR A 707 9.06 1.48 21.36
CA THR A 707 7.99 0.50 21.10
C THR A 707 8.48 -0.89 21.47
N ILE A 708 7.68 -1.64 22.19
CA ILE A 708 7.87 -3.06 22.48
C ILE A 708 6.61 -3.78 22.06
N GLY A 709 6.74 -4.90 21.35
CA GLY A 709 5.56 -5.60 20.86
C GLY A 709 5.82 -7.05 20.49
N LEU A 710 4.74 -7.74 20.20
CA LEU A 710 4.70 -9.11 19.75
C LEU A 710 4.08 -9.17 18.36
N LYS A 711 4.78 -9.80 17.41
CA LYS A 711 4.24 -10.20 16.13
C LYS A 711 3.79 -11.65 16.18
N ASN A 712 2.81 -12.00 15.36
CA ASN A 712 2.20 -13.32 15.32
C ASN A 712 1.78 -13.81 16.73
N LEU A 713 0.96 -13.00 17.44
CA LEU A 713 0.50 -13.30 18.80
C LEU A 713 -0.25 -14.64 18.89
N THR A 714 -1.00 -14.98 17.86
CA THR A 714 -1.73 -16.25 17.71
C THR A 714 -0.80 -17.46 17.53
N ASN A 715 0.47 -17.22 17.16
CA ASN A 715 1.43 -18.24 16.76
C ASN A 715 0.89 -19.11 15.61
N ALA A 716 0.21 -18.49 14.65
CA ALA A 716 -0.27 -19.16 13.46
C ALA A 716 0.94 -19.57 12.60
N ILE A 717 1.03 -20.84 12.27
CA ILE A 717 2.15 -21.41 11.50
C ILE A 717 1.57 -22.46 10.58
N GLN A 718 2.02 -22.44 9.32
CA GLN A 718 1.77 -23.52 8.39
C GLN A 718 2.59 -24.74 8.78
N SER A 719 1.95 -25.88 8.98
CA SER A 719 2.62 -27.09 9.51
C SER A 719 3.58 -27.75 8.51
N ARG A 720 3.27 -27.67 7.21
CA ARG A 720 4.07 -28.27 6.12
C ARG A 720 4.21 -27.25 4.99
N PRO A 721 5.12 -26.29 5.13
CA PRO A 721 5.32 -25.26 4.11
C PRO A 721 6.01 -25.80 2.86
N ILE A 722 6.84 -26.81 3.00
CA ILE A 722 7.59 -27.45 1.92
C ILE A 722 7.18 -28.93 1.83
N ILE A 723 6.99 -29.43 0.61
CA ILE A 723 6.72 -30.84 0.32
C ILE A 723 8.05 -31.53 0.02
N ALA A 724 8.23 -32.74 0.54
CA ALA A 724 9.42 -33.57 0.38
C ALA A 724 10.76 -32.85 0.66
N PRO A 725 10.90 -32.10 1.77
CA PRO A 725 12.12 -31.34 2.08
C PRO A 725 13.37 -32.24 2.24
N GLU A 726 13.19 -33.53 2.53
CA GLU A 726 14.25 -34.51 2.63
C GLU A 726 14.82 -34.96 1.26
N ALA A 727 14.10 -34.69 0.17
CA ALA A 727 14.49 -35.04 -1.20
C ALA A 727 14.35 -33.85 -2.17
N PRO A 728 15.07 -32.73 -1.94
CA PRO A 728 14.80 -31.45 -2.59
C PRO A 728 15.14 -31.37 -4.08
N PHE A 729 15.70 -32.44 -4.65
CA PHE A 729 15.95 -32.58 -6.10
C PHE A 729 15.10 -33.70 -6.73
N SER A 730 14.11 -34.24 -5.99
CA SER A 730 13.15 -35.18 -6.52
C SER A 730 11.99 -34.46 -7.24
N GLU A 731 11.24 -35.20 -8.04
CA GLU A 731 10.01 -34.72 -8.69
C GLU A 731 8.89 -34.36 -7.71
N ASP A 732 8.95 -34.88 -6.48
CA ASP A 732 7.95 -34.61 -5.44
C ASP A 732 8.24 -33.35 -4.63
N PHE A 733 9.43 -32.74 -4.79
CA PHE A 733 9.80 -31.53 -4.06
C PHE A 733 9.00 -30.31 -4.53
N ASP A 734 8.40 -29.59 -3.59
CA ASP A 734 7.67 -28.35 -3.88
C ASP A 734 7.75 -27.38 -2.70
N ALA A 735 8.23 -26.17 -2.96
CA ALA A 735 8.32 -25.07 -2.01
C ALA A 735 7.35 -23.91 -2.32
N SER A 736 6.44 -24.07 -3.31
CA SER A 736 5.53 -23.02 -3.76
C SER A 736 4.19 -22.95 -3.02
N ARG A 737 3.89 -23.94 -2.15
CA ARG A 737 2.59 -24.05 -1.45
C ARG A 737 2.46 -23.23 -0.18
N ILE A 738 3.25 -22.19 0.00
CA ILE A 738 3.16 -21.35 1.22
C ILE A 738 1.99 -20.39 1.12
N TYR A 739 1.04 -20.52 2.02
CA TYR A 739 -0.18 -19.71 2.09
C TYR A 739 -0.37 -19.00 3.44
N ALA A 740 0.35 -19.43 4.48
CA ALA A 740 0.22 -18.93 5.85
C ALA A 740 1.61 -18.63 6.45
N PRO A 741 1.68 -17.92 7.58
CA PRO A 741 2.95 -17.62 8.21
C PRO A 741 3.78 -18.89 8.50
N VAL A 742 5.08 -18.82 8.27
CA VAL A 742 6.06 -19.87 8.59
C VAL A 742 6.91 -19.48 9.80
N GLU A 743 6.97 -18.20 10.12
CA GLU A 743 7.69 -17.70 11.30
C GLU A 743 6.81 -17.75 12.56
N GLN A 744 7.38 -18.25 13.66
CA GLN A 744 6.75 -18.24 14.97
C GLN A 744 6.58 -16.83 15.53
N ARG A 745 5.93 -16.76 16.70
CA ARG A 745 5.77 -15.53 17.47
C ARG A 745 7.11 -14.83 17.70
N ARG A 746 7.16 -13.52 17.43
CA ARG A 746 8.37 -12.69 17.59
C ARG A 746 8.14 -11.56 18.57
N LEU A 747 9.03 -11.42 19.55
CA LEU A 747 9.14 -10.23 20.39
C LEU A 747 10.05 -9.23 19.69
N PHE A 748 9.66 -7.96 19.61
CA PHE A 748 10.49 -6.89 19.05
C PHE A 748 10.58 -5.67 19.95
N VAL A 749 11.69 -4.95 19.79
CA VAL A 749 11.94 -3.65 20.40
C VAL A 749 12.37 -2.68 19.31
N LYS A 750 11.74 -1.50 19.23
CA LYS A 750 12.04 -0.45 18.25
C LYS A 750 12.18 0.89 18.95
N TRP A 751 13.28 1.57 18.71
CA TRP A 751 13.47 2.96 19.11
C TRP A 751 13.42 3.84 17.87
N ALA A 752 12.57 4.87 17.89
CA ALA A 752 12.43 5.84 16.81
C ALA A 752 12.63 7.27 17.32
N TRP A 753 13.14 8.14 16.44
CA TRP A 753 13.28 9.57 16.72
C TRP A 753 12.82 10.40 15.54
N SER A 754 12.38 11.65 15.82
CA SER A 754 12.08 12.66 14.80
C SER A 754 12.36 14.06 15.35
N MET A 755 13.00 14.89 14.52
CA MET A 755 13.38 16.27 14.84
C MET A 755 12.91 17.23 13.74
#